data_d67df66aa8624bcc889d5af6bf3a48c3
#
_entry.id   d67df66aa8624bcc889d5af6bf3a48c3
#
_cell.length_a   1.000
_cell.length_b   1.000
_cell.length_c   1.000
_cell.angle_alpha   90.00
_cell.angle_beta   90.00
_cell.angle_gamma   90.00
#
_symmetry.space_group_name_H-M   'P 1'
#
loop_
_entity.id
_entity.type
_entity.pdbx_description
1 polymer ?
#
loop_
_entity_poly.entity_id
_entity_poly.type
_entity_poly.pdbx_seq_one_letter_code
_entity_poly.pdbx_strand_id
1 'polypeptide(L)'
;MRKLLNPKWLFLTNTLPIAILLFLEWNELKIIKSLLDEQSIFLWNSLAIALIILAVCNMAYAAIQMKRKKRIDLTYSIVSFLVYTIYIYCYYNHSSDIIPSSIPDWMISGNILMYVGSFLMPTLIHSLFAAVVILTPNVKSEVAWKNLATAIAIPVIFYTFGILVSRMWNGSSFGEDAFIFFMIVITTLFLFFLLRFVYILISKKKLYDFKLIWDIPIAFILPIIGLFVNDIMFNHMFGDFSSPWFYIITVVNTVFLCLPSPKNKKLRLLLFGGRCVTFIYTLYFFLIMLPFLPFSVIAIIIFGAGFLMLTPMMLFPLHLNELVKDFNALKRVYKKRIIYLTAIAGLLVLPIATTVSYMYDKIMLNKTLEYIYSPDYTKEYSLSASSVNRMLNTIDYRARGDMFFYKSTPFLSSYYKWLVLDNLNLSESKKDMMRDLFNGSGYNHNNRNTSRRANDTVDIKITDIKHHSEYNTEKKEWVSWVDLAIHNGDTQLWNAEYKTNIDLPVGCWISDYYLYVGDVKEMGILAEKRAATWVFDQIRSVNRDPGLLRYLQGNKVEFKVFPFQKQETRFTGIEFIHKDPVQITIDGYTLNLGSEQIQKQVSYNSTIKTEDITYISAEDKAKLESVSRKPYYHFIVDASANWNDPNFSWYNYNNSRSTIPSDTIYKNKSKYTNAIKNFLDKNPAEADKRDSKISYVNTYISETTLNTDWEKELLNKEFQGGFFLDRAIKKILVGSYTRTDNSYPVIVVFSDDINKAILNYDFGDLQFTYPESNLFYSVQNDTIRSHTFAGGAQVISNNVDSISTHAVKAWPNPANPTAYLPDDDKPSVILNTRNKTSDITQTDIKKKDWESGLQMQAQWMLQVLYPDTADQEWLTLIQNSFKSGIMTPLTAYIVVENEAQKAILKKKQEEALSGNRSLDLSDDTQRMSEPDLFIIALLFGLFIFYYKRKKKKKRPIIDQ
;
A
#
# COMPACT_ATOMS: atom_id res chain seq x y z
N MET A 1 -10.54 -6.06 42.97
CA MET A 1 -9.28 -6.68 42.52
C MET A 1 -9.14 -8.16 42.87
N ARG A 2 -9.52 -8.65 44.07
CA ARG A 2 -9.51 -10.12 44.37
C ARG A 2 -10.34 -11.00 43.41
N LYS A 3 -11.20 -10.40 42.56
CA LYS A 3 -11.92 -11.13 41.49
C LYS A 3 -11.00 -11.54 40.33
N LEU A 4 -9.87 -10.89 40.14
CA LEU A 4 -8.85 -11.25 39.14
C LEU A 4 -8.12 -12.56 39.47
N LEU A 5 -8.17 -13.03 40.74
CA LEU A 5 -7.72 -14.36 41.14
C LEU A 5 -8.67 -15.50 40.70
N ASN A 6 -9.73 -15.20 39.95
CA ASN A 6 -10.61 -16.23 39.40
C ASN A 6 -9.92 -16.93 38.22
N PRO A 7 -9.78 -18.24 38.22
CA PRO A 7 -9.10 -19.00 37.15
C PRO A 7 -9.64 -18.74 35.74
N LYS A 8 -10.83 -18.19 35.60
CA LYS A 8 -11.41 -17.81 34.28
C LYS A 8 -10.58 -16.76 33.55
N TRP A 9 -9.85 -15.94 34.26
CA TRP A 9 -8.98 -14.93 33.65
C TRP A 9 -7.81 -15.54 32.88
N LEU A 10 -7.38 -16.74 33.25
CA LEU A 10 -6.29 -17.45 32.57
C LEU A 10 -6.63 -17.73 31.09
N PHE A 11 -7.88 -17.94 30.75
CA PHE A 11 -8.27 -18.10 29.35
C PHE A 11 -8.06 -16.83 28.52
N LEU A 12 -8.28 -15.65 29.14
CA LEU A 12 -8.12 -14.37 28.46
C LEU A 12 -6.67 -13.88 28.47
N THR A 13 -5.97 -14.07 29.58
CA THR A 13 -4.60 -13.55 29.76
C THR A 13 -3.50 -14.47 29.28
N ASN A 14 -3.81 -15.75 29.07
CA ASN A 14 -2.83 -16.77 28.66
C ASN A 14 -3.25 -17.51 27.39
N THR A 15 -4.34 -18.29 27.46
CA THR A 15 -4.70 -19.21 26.37
C THR A 15 -4.97 -18.49 25.04
N LEU A 16 -5.73 -17.39 25.08
CA LEU A 16 -6.08 -16.63 23.88
C LEU A 16 -4.85 -15.95 23.24
N PRO A 17 -4.00 -15.22 23.98
CA PRO A 17 -2.77 -14.66 23.42
C PRO A 17 -1.85 -15.71 22.80
N ILE A 18 -1.63 -16.85 23.47
CA ILE A 18 -0.77 -17.92 22.94
C ILE A 18 -1.36 -18.53 21.67
N ALA A 19 -2.66 -18.73 21.59
CA ALA A 19 -3.31 -19.25 20.37
C ALA A 19 -3.11 -18.30 19.18
N ILE A 20 -3.22 -16.99 19.42
CA ILE A 20 -2.96 -15.97 18.39
C ILE A 20 -1.48 -15.99 17.99
N LEU A 21 -0.57 -16.01 18.95
CA LEU A 21 0.87 -16.06 18.70
C LEU A 21 1.26 -17.26 17.84
N LEU A 22 0.81 -18.46 18.20
CA LEU A 22 1.08 -19.69 17.44
C LEU A 22 0.54 -19.62 16.00
N PHE A 23 -0.63 -18.99 15.81
CA PHE A 23 -1.18 -18.78 14.47
C PHE A 23 -0.32 -17.83 13.64
N LEU A 24 0.16 -16.74 14.23
CA LEU A 24 1.05 -15.79 13.56
C LEU A 24 2.37 -16.45 13.17
N GLU A 25 3.02 -17.11 14.13
CA GLU A 25 4.30 -17.81 13.89
C GLU A 25 4.17 -18.93 12.85
N TRP A 26 3.06 -19.65 12.83
CA TRP A 26 2.81 -20.67 11.82
C TRP A 26 2.71 -20.11 10.40
N ASN A 27 2.04 -18.96 10.24
CA ASN A 27 1.92 -18.32 8.93
C ASN A 27 3.28 -17.83 8.40
N GLU A 28 4.13 -17.29 9.27
CA GLU A 28 5.48 -16.88 8.89
C GLU A 28 6.38 -18.10 8.56
N LEU A 29 6.37 -19.12 9.42
CA LEU A 29 7.14 -20.34 9.18
C LEU A 29 6.79 -20.98 7.83
N LYS A 30 5.53 -21.00 7.45
CA LYS A 30 5.08 -21.56 6.17
C LYS A 30 5.75 -20.89 4.95
N ILE A 31 6.07 -19.61 5.06
CA ILE A 31 6.71 -18.85 3.98
C ILE A 31 8.20 -19.18 3.91
N ILE A 32 8.89 -19.15 5.07
CA ILE A 32 10.36 -19.21 5.11
C ILE A 32 10.91 -20.64 5.28
N LYS A 33 10.05 -21.64 5.49
CA LYS A 33 10.45 -23.01 5.84
C LYS A 33 11.48 -23.62 4.88
N SER A 34 11.37 -23.33 3.58
CA SER A 34 12.29 -23.86 2.55
C SER A 34 13.68 -23.22 2.59
N LEU A 35 13.85 -22.11 3.30
CA LEU A 35 15.11 -21.40 3.46
C LEU A 35 15.78 -21.67 4.79
N LEU A 36 15.08 -22.32 5.75
CA LEU A 36 15.59 -22.66 7.05
C LEU A 36 16.37 -23.95 7.00
N ASP A 37 17.47 -24.00 7.73
CA ASP A 37 18.21 -25.22 8.00
C ASP A 37 17.46 -26.15 8.99
N GLU A 38 17.92 -27.38 9.12
CA GLU A 38 17.29 -28.36 10.02
C GLU A 38 17.30 -27.91 11.50
N GLN A 39 18.35 -27.19 11.91
CA GLN A 39 18.48 -26.69 13.26
C GLN A 39 17.45 -25.60 13.57
N SER A 40 17.29 -24.64 12.67
CA SER A 40 16.28 -23.59 12.79
C SER A 40 14.85 -24.16 12.81
N ILE A 41 14.55 -25.13 11.91
CA ILE A 41 13.24 -25.81 11.89
C ILE A 41 12.99 -26.56 13.22
N PHE A 42 14.02 -27.22 13.76
CA PHE A 42 13.92 -27.89 15.06
C PHE A 42 13.62 -26.89 16.20
N LEU A 43 14.29 -25.73 16.20
CA LEU A 43 14.05 -24.67 17.18
C LEU A 43 12.64 -24.13 17.10
N TRP A 44 12.16 -23.79 15.90
CA TRP A 44 10.77 -23.36 15.69
C TRP A 44 9.75 -24.35 16.22
N ASN A 45 9.90 -25.63 15.89
CA ASN A 45 8.99 -26.68 16.35
C ASN A 45 9.08 -26.89 17.87
N SER A 46 10.28 -26.88 18.44
CA SER A 46 10.49 -27.07 19.88
C SER A 46 9.87 -25.95 20.70
N LEU A 47 10.05 -24.70 20.27
CA LEU A 47 9.47 -23.52 20.93
C LEU A 47 7.94 -23.50 20.81
N ALA A 48 7.40 -23.85 19.63
CA ALA A 48 5.96 -23.94 19.45
C ALA A 48 5.32 -25.06 20.31
N ILE A 49 5.93 -26.24 20.36
CA ILE A 49 5.51 -27.35 21.21
C ILE A 49 5.56 -26.93 22.69
N ALA A 50 6.62 -26.25 23.13
CA ALA A 50 6.73 -25.76 24.50
C ALA A 50 5.57 -24.82 24.84
N LEU A 51 5.23 -23.86 23.97
CA LEU A 51 4.08 -22.97 24.16
C LEU A 51 2.75 -23.72 24.22
N ILE A 52 2.55 -24.72 23.37
CA ILE A 52 1.35 -25.55 23.38
C ILE A 52 1.23 -26.29 24.73
N ILE A 53 2.32 -26.91 25.20
CA ILE A 53 2.35 -27.61 26.48
C ILE A 53 2.01 -26.63 27.62
N LEU A 54 2.62 -25.47 27.65
CA LEU A 54 2.36 -24.45 28.65
C LEU A 54 0.90 -23.96 28.64
N ALA A 55 0.34 -23.73 27.46
CA ALA A 55 -1.08 -23.36 27.32
C ALA A 55 -2.03 -24.46 27.81
N VAL A 56 -1.74 -25.71 27.48
CA VAL A 56 -2.53 -26.87 27.91
C VAL A 56 -2.44 -27.05 29.45
N CYS A 57 -1.26 -26.95 30.02
CA CYS A 57 -1.05 -26.99 31.48
C CYS A 57 -1.85 -25.87 32.18
N ASN A 58 -1.81 -24.66 31.67
CA ASN A 58 -2.59 -23.54 32.20
C ASN A 58 -4.11 -23.77 32.09
N MET A 59 -4.58 -24.27 30.95
CA MET A 59 -5.99 -24.63 30.77
C MET A 59 -6.44 -25.74 31.74
N ALA A 60 -5.62 -26.76 31.91
CA ALA A 60 -5.89 -27.87 32.84
C ALA A 60 -5.96 -27.35 34.29
N TYR A 61 -4.98 -26.55 34.71
CA TYR A 61 -4.99 -25.90 36.01
C TYR A 61 -6.25 -25.03 36.22
N ALA A 62 -6.57 -24.17 35.23
CA ALA A 62 -7.78 -23.36 35.31
C ALA A 62 -9.06 -24.18 35.44
N ALA A 63 -9.17 -25.27 34.68
CA ALA A 63 -10.33 -26.17 34.72
C ALA A 63 -10.47 -26.89 36.10
N ILE A 64 -9.35 -27.39 36.63
CA ILE A 64 -9.32 -28.04 37.96
C ILE A 64 -9.71 -27.04 39.06
N GLN A 65 -9.12 -25.84 39.08
CA GLN A 65 -9.46 -24.82 40.06
C GLN A 65 -10.91 -24.34 39.97
N MET A 66 -11.45 -24.23 38.72
CA MET A 66 -12.86 -23.90 38.52
C MET A 66 -13.80 -25.04 39.04
N LYS A 67 -13.44 -26.30 38.79
CA LYS A 67 -14.18 -27.45 39.32
C LYS A 67 -14.18 -27.47 40.85
N ARG A 68 -13.01 -27.19 41.46
CA ARG A 68 -12.83 -27.11 42.92
C ARG A 68 -13.38 -25.81 43.54
N LYS A 69 -13.89 -24.87 42.73
CA LYS A 69 -14.31 -23.50 43.15
C LYS A 69 -13.24 -22.73 43.93
N LYS A 70 -11.95 -23.04 43.72
CA LYS A 70 -10.82 -22.37 44.36
C LYS A 70 -10.33 -21.21 43.48
N ARG A 71 -9.54 -20.32 44.12
CA ARG A 71 -8.84 -19.21 43.44
C ARG A 71 -7.44 -19.68 43.02
N ILE A 72 -6.77 -18.87 42.18
CA ILE A 72 -5.37 -19.07 41.85
C ILE A 72 -4.54 -19.00 43.14
N ASP A 73 -3.62 -19.93 43.31
CA ASP A 73 -2.71 -20.02 44.46
C ASP A 73 -1.36 -19.34 44.17
N LEU A 74 -0.58 -19.16 45.25
CA LEU A 74 0.72 -18.49 45.18
C LEU A 74 1.74 -19.32 44.37
N THR A 75 1.76 -20.64 44.62
CA THR A 75 2.71 -21.54 43.94
C THR A 75 2.52 -21.47 42.41
N TYR A 76 1.28 -21.55 41.94
CA TYR A 76 0.97 -21.42 40.52
C TYR A 76 1.44 -20.06 40.00
N SER A 77 1.18 -18.97 40.72
CA SER A 77 1.53 -17.62 40.28
C SER A 77 3.05 -17.45 40.10
N ILE A 78 3.84 -17.96 41.05
CA ILE A 78 5.30 -17.92 40.98
C ILE A 78 5.84 -18.82 39.88
N VAL A 79 5.38 -20.08 39.80
CA VAL A 79 5.83 -21.04 38.79
C VAL A 79 5.48 -20.56 37.39
N SER A 80 4.25 -20.10 37.18
CA SER A 80 3.84 -19.55 35.87
C SER A 80 4.71 -18.34 35.46
N PHE A 81 4.95 -17.42 36.39
CA PHE A 81 5.82 -16.27 36.10
C PHE A 81 7.23 -16.72 35.69
N LEU A 82 7.86 -17.58 36.45
CA LEU A 82 9.24 -18.07 36.20
C LEU A 82 9.33 -18.81 34.86
N VAL A 83 8.40 -19.73 34.60
CA VAL A 83 8.43 -20.55 33.37
C VAL A 83 8.28 -19.68 32.12
N TYR A 84 7.36 -18.71 32.12
CA TYR A 84 7.20 -17.82 30.97
C TYR A 84 8.37 -16.82 30.82
N THR A 85 8.99 -16.40 31.94
CA THR A 85 10.21 -15.60 31.88
C THR A 85 11.37 -16.38 31.27
N ILE A 86 11.56 -17.65 31.67
CA ILE A 86 12.58 -18.54 31.10
C ILE A 86 12.30 -18.78 29.62
N TYR A 87 11.04 -19.01 29.25
CA TYR A 87 10.68 -19.19 27.85
C TYR A 87 11.06 -17.96 26.99
N ILE A 88 10.72 -16.77 27.44
CA ILE A 88 11.06 -15.51 26.74
C ILE A 88 12.59 -15.35 26.66
N TYR A 89 13.31 -15.64 27.71
CA TYR A 89 14.77 -15.58 27.71
C TYR A 89 15.37 -16.56 26.67
N CYS A 90 14.94 -17.83 26.69
CA CYS A 90 15.40 -18.82 25.71
C CYS A 90 15.08 -18.41 24.27
N TYR A 91 13.90 -17.86 24.01
CA TYR A 91 13.50 -17.40 22.69
C TYR A 91 14.39 -16.28 22.18
N TYR A 92 14.62 -15.24 22.99
CA TYR A 92 15.46 -14.12 22.56
C TYR A 92 16.93 -14.46 22.47
N ASN A 93 17.41 -15.35 23.31
CA ASN A 93 18.80 -15.82 23.26
C ASN A 93 19.13 -16.60 21.98
N HIS A 94 18.15 -17.28 21.37
CA HIS A 94 18.30 -18.00 20.13
C HIS A 94 17.64 -17.28 18.92
N SER A 95 17.40 -15.98 19.03
CA SER A 95 16.70 -15.23 17.99
C SER A 95 17.42 -15.25 16.64
N SER A 96 18.75 -15.22 16.64
CA SER A 96 19.60 -15.33 15.43
C SER A 96 19.55 -16.72 14.78
N ASP A 97 19.30 -17.77 15.56
CA ASP A 97 19.17 -19.14 15.05
C ASP A 97 17.72 -19.41 14.59
N ILE A 98 16.74 -18.74 15.21
CA ILE A 98 15.33 -18.81 14.80
C ILE A 98 15.14 -18.13 13.44
N ILE A 99 15.76 -16.97 13.23
CA ILE A 99 15.75 -16.21 11.99
C ILE A 99 17.19 -15.94 11.60
N PRO A 100 17.81 -16.85 10.83
CA PRO A 100 19.15 -16.66 10.31
C PRO A 100 19.26 -15.41 9.43
N SER A 101 20.41 -14.75 9.46
CA SER A 101 20.67 -13.55 8.63
C SER A 101 20.67 -13.85 7.12
N SER A 102 20.67 -15.12 6.73
CA SER A 102 20.50 -15.56 5.35
C SER A 102 19.09 -15.37 4.79
N ILE A 103 18.09 -15.15 5.68
CA ILE A 103 16.71 -14.87 5.28
C ILE A 103 16.56 -13.36 5.07
N PRO A 104 16.19 -12.92 3.86
CA PRO A 104 15.97 -11.52 3.59
C PRO A 104 14.83 -10.93 4.43
N ASP A 105 15.03 -9.71 4.95
CA ASP A 105 14.04 -9.02 5.80
C ASP A 105 12.67 -8.85 5.11
N TRP A 106 12.66 -8.72 3.78
CA TRP A 106 11.42 -8.57 3.01
C TRP A 106 10.57 -9.86 2.92
N MET A 107 11.07 -11.02 3.34
CA MET A 107 10.33 -12.29 3.37
C MET A 107 9.61 -12.55 4.68
N ILE A 108 9.97 -11.85 5.75
CA ILE A 108 9.43 -12.04 7.10
C ILE A 108 8.85 -10.74 7.65
N SER A 109 7.92 -10.86 8.57
CA SER A 109 7.44 -9.71 9.33
C SER A 109 8.54 -9.21 10.27
N GLY A 110 8.96 -7.96 10.12
CA GLY A 110 9.97 -7.33 10.97
C GLY A 110 9.61 -7.27 12.47
N ASN A 111 8.36 -7.59 12.83
CA ASN A 111 7.86 -7.63 14.19
C ASN A 111 7.75 -9.04 14.78
N ILE A 112 8.10 -10.09 14.06
CA ILE A 112 7.90 -11.47 14.51
C ILE A 112 8.56 -11.75 15.87
N LEU A 113 9.79 -11.26 16.08
CA LEU A 113 10.50 -11.41 17.34
C LEU A 113 9.80 -10.66 18.49
N MET A 114 9.13 -9.55 18.19
CA MET A 114 8.39 -8.76 19.17
C MET A 114 7.07 -9.40 19.60
N TYR A 115 6.49 -10.26 18.75
CA TYR A 115 5.20 -10.89 19.04
C TYR A 115 5.26 -11.75 20.29
N VAL A 116 6.34 -12.51 20.49
CA VAL A 116 6.51 -13.37 21.67
C VAL A 116 6.44 -12.53 22.95
N GLY A 117 7.21 -11.47 23.03
CA GLY A 117 7.18 -10.55 24.17
C GLY A 117 5.80 -9.93 24.39
N SER A 118 5.16 -9.47 23.31
CA SER A 118 3.86 -8.79 23.36
C SER A 118 2.73 -9.72 23.81
N PHE A 119 2.64 -10.94 23.25
CA PHE A 119 1.55 -11.86 23.53
C PHE A 119 1.72 -12.62 24.86
N LEU A 120 2.95 -12.79 25.36
CA LEU A 120 3.19 -13.42 26.66
C LEU A 120 3.16 -12.42 27.84
N MET A 121 3.29 -11.12 27.60
CA MET A 121 3.25 -10.10 28.64
C MET A 121 1.96 -10.11 29.48
N PRO A 122 0.75 -10.30 28.95
CA PRO A 122 -0.48 -10.41 29.75
C PRO A 122 -0.41 -11.56 30.76
N THR A 123 0.22 -12.68 30.40
CA THR A 123 0.42 -13.83 31.31
C THR A 123 1.37 -13.46 32.45
N LEU A 124 2.51 -12.87 32.14
CA LEU A 124 3.52 -12.46 33.12
C LEU A 124 2.95 -11.47 34.12
N ILE A 125 2.30 -10.42 33.65
CA ILE A 125 1.71 -9.38 34.51
C ILE A 125 0.58 -9.95 35.35
N HIS A 126 -0.28 -10.83 34.78
CA HIS A 126 -1.34 -11.45 35.55
C HIS A 126 -0.79 -12.37 36.66
N SER A 127 0.24 -13.15 36.37
CA SER A 127 0.91 -14.02 37.34
C SER A 127 1.57 -13.20 38.46
N LEU A 128 2.32 -12.16 38.11
CA LEU A 128 2.94 -11.27 39.08
C LEU A 128 1.91 -10.53 39.94
N PHE A 129 0.83 -10.03 39.32
CA PHE A 129 -0.26 -9.38 40.04
C PHE A 129 -1.01 -10.34 40.96
N ALA A 130 -1.22 -11.59 40.56
CA ALA A 130 -1.81 -12.60 41.43
C ALA A 130 -0.93 -12.86 42.67
N ALA A 131 0.37 -12.99 42.50
CA ALA A 131 1.32 -13.10 43.60
C ALA A 131 1.23 -11.90 44.55
N VAL A 132 1.22 -10.67 44.04
CA VAL A 132 1.06 -9.42 44.81
C VAL A 132 -0.21 -9.45 45.65
N VAL A 133 -1.34 -9.81 45.09
CA VAL A 133 -2.64 -9.82 45.78
C VAL A 133 -2.67 -10.88 46.89
N ILE A 134 -2.06 -12.05 46.64
CA ILE A 134 -2.00 -13.15 47.63
C ILE A 134 -1.04 -12.80 48.79
N LEU A 135 0.13 -12.22 48.49
CA LEU A 135 1.13 -11.81 49.48
C LEU A 135 0.76 -10.54 50.27
N THR A 136 -0.35 -9.90 49.90
CA THR A 136 -0.83 -8.71 50.63
C THR A 136 -2.24 -8.94 51.22
N PRO A 137 -2.41 -9.84 52.20
CA PRO A 137 -3.72 -10.21 52.74
C PRO A 137 -4.36 -9.06 53.54
N ASN A 138 -3.56 -8.28 54.30
CA ASN A 138 -4.02 -7.21 55.16
C ASN A 138 -3.70 -5.80 54.61
N VAL A 139 -4.42 -5.37 53.62
CA VAL A 139 -4.20 -4.07 52.96
C VAL A 139 -4.30 -2.87 53.93
N LYS A 140 -5.08 -2.99 54.99
CA LYS A 140 -5.31 -1.89 55.94
C LYS A 140 -4.06 -1.49 56.72
N SER A 141 -3.21 -2.43 57.08
CA SER A 141 -1.97 -2.22 57.82
C SER A 141 -0.78 -1.77 56.94
N GLU A 142 -0.88 -1.99 55.65
CA GLU A 142 0.23 -1.68 54.73
C GLU A 142 0.32 -0.20 54.37
N VAL A 143 1.52 0.33 54.35
CA VAL A 143 1.82 1.70 53.96
C VAL A 143 2.17 1.74 52.47
N ALA A 144 1.29 2.38 51.62
CA ALA A 144 1.50 2.45 50.18
C ALA A 144 2.83 3.11 49.80
N TRP A 145 3.17 4.23 50.43
CA TRP A 145 4.40 4.97 50.17
C TRP A 145 5.70 4.18 50.41
N LYS A 146 5.74 3.26 51.37
CA LYS A 146 6.87 2.39 51.57
C LYS A 146 7.13 1.52 50.34
N ASN A 147 6.06 1.00 49.75
CA ASN A 147 6.19 0.15 48.53
C ASN A 147 6.62 0.97 47.33
N LEU A 148 6.16 2.21 47.17
CA LEU A 148 6.65 3.11 46.14
C LEU A 148 8.11 3.47 46.30
N ALA A 149 8.49 3.87 47.55
CA ALA A 149 9.88 4.20 47.88
C ALA A 149 10.81 3.00 47.62
N THR A 150 10.38 1.77 47.96
CA THR A 150 11.13 0.53 47.67
C THR A 150 11.26 0.30 46.17
N ALA A 151 10.15 0.50 45.39
CA ALA A 151 10.19 0.36 43.98
C ALA A 151 11.20 1.32 43.31
N ILE A 152 11.21 2.58 43.74
CA ILE A 152 12.15 3.60 43.23
C ILE A 152 13.58 3.30 43.67
N ALA A 153 13.79 2.84 44.91
CA ALA A 153 15.11 2.52 45.43
C ALA A 153 15.81 1.37 44.67
N ILE A 154 15.05 0.39 44.18
CA ILE A 154 15.62 -0.78 43.51
C ILE A 154 16.47 -0.38 42.29
N PRO A 155 15.98 0.34 41.26
CA PRO A 155 16.80 0.76 40.12
C PRO A 155 17.94 1.69 40.53
N VAL A 156 17.75 2.57 41.52
CA VAL A 156 18.81 3.48 42.03
C VAL A 156 19.96 2.69 42.68
N ILE A 157 19.64 1.74 43.55
CA ILE A 157 20.64 0.89 44.20
C ILE A 157 21.40 0.09 43.13
N PHE A 158 20.69 -0.45 42.13
CA PHE A 158 21.35 -1.21 41.08
C PHE A 158 22.28 -0.35 40.22
N TYR A 159 21.84 0.83 39.83
CA TYR A 159 22.67 1.77 39.10
C TYR A 159 23.96 2.11 39.88
N THR A 160 23.82 2.43 41.18
CA THR A 160 24.98 2.72 42.05
C THR A 160 25.90 1.50 42.16
N PHE A 161 25.33 0.32 42.36
CA PHE A 161 26.08 -0.94 42.41
C PHE A 161 26.79 -1.21 41.08
N GLY A 162 26.10 -1.02 39.92
CA GLY A 162 26.69 -1.17 38.61
C GLY A 162 27.91 -0.27 38.37
N ILE A 163 27.84 0.99 38.79
CA ILE A 163 28.99 1.91 38.70
C ILE A 163 30.17 1.42 39.57
N LEU A 164 29.91 0.93 40.77
CA LEU A 164 30.96 0.43 41.67
C LEU A 164 31.60 -0.84 41.12
N VAL A 165 30.80 -1.75 40.57
CA VAL A 165 31.29 -3.06 40.07
C VAL A 165 31.91 -2.94 38.70
N SER A 166 31.45 -2.03 37.82
CA SER A 166 32.00 -1.82 36.46
C SER A 166 33.50 -1.49 36.48
N ARG A 167 34.01 -0.88 37.56
CA ARG A 167 35.44 -0.63 37.74
C ARG A 167 36.25 -1.88 38.09
N MET A 168 35.58 -2.94 38.55
CA MET A 168 36.23 -4.21 39.00
C MET A 168 36.05 -5.33 37.97
N TRP A 169 35.13 -5.16 37.00
CA TRP A 169 34.73 -6.24 36.08
C TRP A 169 35.30 -5.98 34.67
N ASN A 170 36.48 -6.51 34.42
CA ASN A 170 37.03 -6.48 33.06
C ASN A 170 36.53 -7.69 32.25
N GLY A 171 35.57 -7.43 31.33
CA GLY A 171 35.35 -8.12 30.09
C GLY A 171 35.45 -9.65 29.98
N SER A 172 34.71 -10.42 30.79
CA SER A 172 34.50 -11.83 30.54
C SER A 172 33.06 -12.11 30.07
N SER A 173 32.83 -13.07 29.17
CA SER A 173 31.51 -13.51 28.72
C SER A 173 30.53 -13.88 29.84
N PHE A 174 31.05 -14.37 30.97
CA PHE A 174 30.29 -14.61 32.19
C PHE A 174 29.62 -13.33 32.75
N GLY A 175 30.14 -12.16 32.40
CA GLY A 175 29.57 -10.88 32.84
C GLY A 175 28.28 -10.52 32.14
N GLU A 176 28.08 -10.90 30.91
CA GLU A 176 26.86 -10.56 30.10
C GLU A 176 25.64 -11.34 30.57
N ASP A 177 25.77 -12.65 30.77
CA ASP A 177 24.68 -13.51 31.24
C ASP A 177 24.30 -13.15 32.70
N ALA A 178 25.28 -12.89 33.56
CA ALA A 178 25.02 -12.42 34.92
C ALA A 178 24.30 -11.07 34.91
N PHE A 179 24.69 -10.15 34.05
CA PHE A 179 24.03 -8.85 33.90
C PHE A 179 22.57 -8.99 33.47
N ILE A 180 22.27 -9.81 32.47
CA ILE A 180 20.89 -10.09 32.01
C ILE A 180 20.09 -10.70 33.17
N PHE A 181 20.62 -11.69 33.87
CA PHE A 181 19.94 -12.30 35.02
C PHE A 181 19.61 -11.27 36.11
N PHE A 182 20.57 -10.43 36.50
CA PHE A 182 20.33 -9.37 37.46
C PHE A 182 19.30 -8.35 36.99
N MET A 183 19.32 -7.99 35.70
CA MET A 183 18.31 -7.11 35.08
C MET A 183 16.91 -7.71 35.17
N ILE A 184 16.74 -9.00 34.90
CA ILE A 184 15.46 -9.71 35.04
C ILE A 184 14.98 -9.68 36.50
N VAL A 185 15.85 -9.99 37.43
CA VAL A 185 15.51 -9.99 38.87
C VAL A 185 15.09 -8.59 39.35
N ILE A 186 15.84 -7.57 38.98
CA ILE A 186 15.58 -6.18 39.39
C ILE A 186 14.28 -5.68 38.76
N THR A 187 14.07 -5.93 37.48
CA THR A 187 12.82 -5.61 36.80
C THR A 187 11.64 -6.28 37.50
N THR A 188 11.76 -7.54 37.82
CA THR A 188 10.73 -8.30 38.55
C THR A 188 10.40 -7.72 39.90
N LEU A 189 11.43 -7.39 40.69
CA LEU A 189 11.28 -6.78 42.04
C LEU A 189 10.65 -5.38 41.93
N PHE A 190 11.16 -4.56 41.00
CA PHE A 190 10.57 -3.25 40.74
C PHE A 190 9.09 -3.32 40.41
N LEU A 191 8.72 -4.15 39.43
CA LEU A 191 7.34 -4.34 39.02
C LEU A 191 6.47 -4.93 40.14
N PHE A 192 7.01 -5.83 40.95
CA PHE A 192 6.30 -6.39 42.10
C PHE A 192 5.92 -5.31 43.11
N PHE A 193 6.89 -4.48 43.54
CA PHE A 193 6.61 -3.42 44.49
C PHE A 193 5.75 -2.31 43.89
N LEU A 194 5.91 -1.99 42.63
CA LEU A 194 5.04 -1.05 41.92
C LEU A 194 3.58 -1.55 41.83
N LEU A 195 3.38 -2.78 41.43
CA LEU A 195 2.04 -3.39 41.41
C LEU A 195 1.44 -3.49 42.80
N ARG A 196 2.26 -3.78 43.81
CA ARG A 196 1.85 -3.79 45.23
C ARG A 196 1.42 -2.42 45.70
N PHE A 197 2.18 -1.37 45.36
CA PHE A 197 1.82 0.02 45.61
C PHE A 197 0.45 0.35 44.97
N VAL A 198 0.26 0.06 43.68
CA VAL A 198 -0.98 0.30 42.94
C VAL A 198 -2.15 -0.47 43.58
N TYR A 199 -1.91 -1.74 43.95
CA TYR A 199 -2.93 -2.57 44.59
C TYR A 199 -3.39 -2.04 45.93
N ILE A 200 -2.43 -1.63 46.82
CA ILE A 200 -2.73 -1.04 48.11
C ILE A 200 -3.46 0.31 47.93
N LEU A 201 -2.96 1.12 47.00
CA LEU A 201 -3.50 2.45 46.71
C LEU A 201 -4.99 2.37 46.31
N ILE A 202 -5.34 1.47 45.37
CA ILE A 202 -6.72 1.29 44.92
C ILE A 202 -7.60 0.62 45.99
N SER A 203 -7.02 -0.22 46.86
CA SER A 203 -7.76 -0.93 47.88
C SER A 203 -8.06 -0.12 49.11
N LYS A 204 -7.26 0.91 49.42
CA LYS A 204 -7.48 1.83 50.54
C LYS A 204 -8.46 2.92 50.14
N LYS A 205 -9.62 2.98 50.78
CA LYS A 205 -10.65 4.01 50.53
C LYS A 205 -10.20 5.45 50.85
N LYS A 206 -9.14 5.67 51.61
CA LYS A 206 -8.59 6.97 52.00
C LYS A 206 -8.08 7.84 50.81
N LEU A 207 -7.85 7.26 49.63
CA LEU A 207 -7.51 7.99 48.41
C LEU A 207 -8.61 8.95 47.92
N TYR A 208 -9.83 8.71 48.32
CA TYR A 208 -10.96 9.54 47.89
C TYR A 208 -11.00 10.88 48.58
N ASP A 209 -10.34 11.04 49.75
CA ASP A 209 -10.36 12.31 50.49
C ASP A 209 -9.43 13.36 49.83
N PHE A 210 -8.44 12.91 48.97
CA PHE A 210 -7.51 13.75 48.22
C PHE A 210 -7.44 13.37 46.75
N LYS A 211 -8.59 13.05 46.14
CA LYS A 211 -8.68 12.55 44.78
C LYS A 211 -7.91 13.39 43.76
N LEU A 212 -8.07 14.71 43.78
CA LEU A 212 -7.45 15.62 42.81
C LEU A 212 -5.91 15.63 42.88
N ILE A 213 -5.31 15.41 44.06
CA ILE A 213 -3.85 15.39 44.22
C ILE A 213 -3.22 14.25 43.43
N TRP A 214 -3.94 13.15 43.16
CA TRP A 214 -3.46 12.00 42.43
C TRP A 214 -3.95 11.97 40.99
N ASP A 215 -5.20 12.36 40.78
CA ASP A 215 -5.80 12.28 39.45
C ASP A 215 -5.16 13.30 38.50
N ILE A 216 -4.85 14.53 38.96
CA ILE A 216 -4.23 15.54 38.11
C ILE A 216 -2.82 15.13 37.64
N PRO A 217 -1.86 14.73 38.50
CA PRO A 217 -0.56 14.27 38.04
C PRO A 217 -0.66 13.07 37.09
N ILE A 218 -1.46 12.06 37.42
CA ILE A 218 -1.51 10.80 36.67
C ILE A 218 -2.34 10.92 35.37
N ALA A 219 -3.42 11.72 35.38
CA ALA A 219 -4.28 11.81 34.21
C ALA A 219 -3.97 12.99 33.27
N PHE A 220 -3.26 14.03 33.78
CA PHE A 220 -2.96 15.24 33.02
C PHE A 220 -1.47 15.46 32.85
N ILE A 221 -0.73 15.70 33.94
CA ILE A 221 0.67 16.14 33.89
C ILE A 221 1.56 15.11 33.24
N LEU A 222 1.58 13.87 33.75
CA LEU A 222 2.43 12.82 33.24
C LEU A 222 2.08 12.40 31.79
N PRO A 223 0.81 12.25 31.36
CA PRO A 223 0.50 11.98 29.96
C PRO A 223 0.95 13.09 29.02
N ILE A 224 0.72 14.37 29.35
CA ILE A 224 1.17 15.50 28.52
C ILE A 224 2.69 15.54 28.40
N ILE A 225 3.41 15.42 29.54
CA ILE A 225 4.86 15.35 29.53
C ILE A 225 5.32 14.13 28.73
N GLY A 226 4.64 12.98 28.86
CA GLY A 226 4.96 11.76 28.13
C GLY A 226 4.84 11.92 26.62
N LEU A 227 3.76 12.54 26.13
CA LEU A 227 3.58 12.84 24.72
C LEU A 227 4.67 13.80 24.22
N PHE A 228 4.91 14.88 24.94
CA PHE A 228 5.92 15.90 24.59
C PHE A 228 7.35 15.33 24.55
N VAL A 229 7.72 14.54 25.56
CA VAL A 229 9.05 13.89 25.63
C VAL A 229 9.21 12.85 24.52
N ASN A 230 8.16 12.09 24.20
CA ASN A 230 8.19 11.16 23.07
C ASN A 230 8.46 11.88 21.74
N ASP A 231 7.85 13.04 21.53
CA ASP A 231 8.01 13.80 20.29
C ASP A 231 9.40 14.44 20.19
N ILE A 232 9.91 15.04 21.24
CA ILE A 232 11.15 15.85 21.20
C ILE A 232 12.40 15.04 21.55
N MET A 233 12.36 14.23 22.62
CA MET A 233 13.55 13.53 23.10
C MET A 233 13.75 12.16 22.48
N PHE A 234 12.66 11.44 22.21
CA PHE A 234 12.71 10.08 21.67
C PHE A 234 12.42 9.98 20.18
N ASN A 235 12.31 11.12 19.48
CA ASN A 235 12.07 11.15 18.03
C ASN A 235 10.98 10.16 17.58
N HIS A 236 9.84 10.16 18.28
CA HIS A 236 8.68 9.27 18.04
C HIS A 236 8.96 7.77 18.24
N MET A 237 9.92 7.41 19.09
CA MET A 237 10.32 6.01 19.31
C MET A 237 9.16 5.08 19.68
N PHE A 238 8.20 5.56 20.50
CA PHE A 238 7.04 4.76 20.92
C PHE A 238 5.81 4.96 20.05
N GLY A 239 5.94 5.69 18.97
CA GLY A 239 4.90 6.02 18.02
C GLY A 239 4.73 7.52 17.83
N ASP A 240 4.19 7.90 16.69
CA ASP A 240 3.90 9.30 16.39
C ASP A 240 2.56 9.73 16.98
N PHE A 241 2.62 10.48 18.07
CA PHE A 241 1.47 11.05 18.78
C PHE A 241 1.43 12.58 18.70
N SER A 242 2.11 13.18 17.71
CA SER A 242 2.19 14.63 17.50
C SER A 242 0.83 15.27 17.15
N SER A 243 -0.15 14.48 16.73
CA SER A 243 -1.47 14.97 16.40
C SER A 243 -2.16 15.67 17.59
N PRO A 244 -2.69 16.91 17.42
CA PRO A 244 -3.36 17.66 18.50
C PRO A 244 -4.50 16.90 19.19
N TRP A 245 -5.09 15.92 18.49
CA TRP A 245 -6.18 15.10 19.05
C TRP A 245 -5.76 14.30 20.28
N PHE A 246 -4.51 13.82 20.35
CA PHE A 246 -4.03 13.10 21.54
C PHE A 246 -3.99 14.02 22.76
N TYR A 247 -3.55 15.26 22.59
CA TYR A 247 -3.52 16.25 23.66
C TYR A 247 -4.93 16.67 24.09
N ILE A 248 -5.84 16.93 23.13
CA ILE A 248 -7.23 17.27 23.40
C ILE A 248 -7.93 16.17 24.21
N ILE A 249 -7.79 14.90 23.77
CA ILE A 249 -8.42 13.76 24.44
C ILE A 249 -7.81 13.57 25.84
N THR A 250 -6.51 13.83 26.04
CA THR A 250 -5.88 13.80 27.37
C THR A 250 -6.55 14.80 28.31
N VAL A 251 -6.75 16.03 27.86
CA VAL A 251 -7.43 17.07 28.66
C VAL A 251 -8.87 16.65 28.99
N VAL A 252 -9.62 16.19 27.99
CA VAL A 252 -11.03 15.75 28.18
C VAL A 252 -11.09 14.55 29.15
N ASN A 253 -10.18 13.60 29.01
CA ASN A 253 -10.08 12.45 29.92
C ASN A 253 -9.84 12.89 31.35
N THR A 254 -8.92 13.84 31.55
CA THR A 254 -8.63 14.40 32.86
C THR A 254 -9.85 15.06 33.48
N VAL A 255 -10.56 15.89 32.71
CA VAL A 255 -11.80 16.54 33.18
C VAL A 255 -12.80 15.50 33.66
N PHE A 256 -13.10 14.45 32.85
CA PHE A 256 -14.05 13.41 33.24
C PHE A 256 -13.61 12.59 34.45
N LEU A 257 -12.32 12.37 34.65
CA LEU A 257 -11.81 11.64 35.82
C LEU A 257 -11.82 12.50 37.07
N CYS A 258 -11.43 13.77 36.97
CA CYS A 258 -11.39 14.70 38.12
C CYS A 258 -12.77 15.15 38.60
N LEU A 259 -13.78 15.19 37.73
CA LEU A 259 -15.14 15.59 38.09
C LEU A 259 -15.69 14.71 39.24
N PRO A 260 -16.20 15.33 40.33
CA PRO A 260 -16.84 14.58 41.40
C PRO A 260 -18.14 13.93 40.90
N SER A 261 -18.44 12.74 41.43
CA SER A 261 -19.67 12.02 41.07
C SER A 261 -20.92 12.84 41.55
N PRO A 262 -21.74 13.35 40.61
CA PRO A 262 -22.88 14.21 40.96
C PRO A 262 -23.96 13.43 41.69
N LYS A 263 -24.71 14.13 42.59
CA LYS A 263 -25.87 13.57 43.30
C LYS A 263 -27.04 13.32 42.33
N ASN A 264 -27.16 14.15 41.29
CA ASN A 264 -28.19 14.00 40.27
C ASN A 264 -27.96 12.73 39.43
N LYS A 265 -28.98 11.88 39.36
CA LYS A 265 -28.97 10.59 38.71
C LYS A 265 -28.67 10.68 37.21
N LYS A 266 -29.27 11.67 36.51
CA LYS A 266 -29.08 11.87 35.05
C LYS A 266 -27.65 12.35 34.75
N LEU A 267 -27.15 13.35 35.51
CA LEU A 267 -25.79 13.85 35.34
C LEU A 267 -24.73 12.78 35.66
N ARG A 268 -25.01 11.90 36.63
CA ARG A 268 -24.11 10.76 36.90
C ARG A 268 -24.09 9.74 35.76
N LEU A 269 -25.22 9.48 35.11
CA LEU A 269 -25.27 8.63 33.92
C LEU A 269 -24.49 9.23 32.74
N LEU A 270 -24.60 10.55 32.55
CA LEU A 270 -23.86 11.31 31.55
C LEU A 270 -22.34 11.25 31.83
N LEU A 271 -21.93 11.51 33.07
CA LEU A 271 -20.53 11.43 33.49
C LEU A 271 -19.96 10.01 33.29
N PHE A 272 -20.75 8.98 33.61
CA PHE A 272 -20.37 7.58 33.33
C PHE A 272 -20.19 7.32 31.83
N GLY A 273 -21.09 7.84 30.98
CA GLY A 273 -20.95 7.79 29.52
C GLY A 273 -19.68 8.49 29.04
N GLY A 274 -19.40 9.71 29.49
CA GLY A 274 -18.18 10.46 29.19
C GLY A 274 -16.90 9.72 29.60
N ARG A 275 -16.89 9.13 30.80
CA ARG A 275 -15.77 8.25 31.24
C ARG A 275 -15.62 7.01 30.38
N CYS A 276 -16.71 6.42 29.88
CA CYS A 276 -16.64 5.32 28.93
C CYS A 276 -16.03 5.74 27.58
N VAL A 277 -16.35 6.95 27.08
CA VAL A 277 -15.74 7.50 25.85
C VAL A 277 -14.22 7.58 26.01
N THR A 278 -13.74 8.23 27.06
CA THR A 278 -12.30 8.45 27.25
C THR A 278 -11.56 7.20 27.73
N PHE A 279 -12.27 6.17 28.19
CA PHE A 279 -11.65 4.88 28.56
C PHE A 279 -10.93 4.21 27.38
N ILE A 280 -11.42 4.38 26.15
CA ILE A 280 -10.78 3.86 24.95
C ILE A 280 -9.38 4.45 24.77
N TYR A 281 -9.22 5.76 24.99
CA TYR A 281 -7.91 6.41 25.01
C TYR A 281 -6.97 5.80 26.07
N THR A 282 -7.47 5.62 27.29
CA THR A 282 -6.69 5.03 28.38
C THR A 282 -6.30 3.57 28.06
N LEU A 283 -7.23 2.79 27.51
CA LEU A 283 -7.00 1.41 27.08
C LEU A 283 -5.97 1.33 25.94
N TYR A 284 -6.06 2.23 24.97
CA TYR A 284 -5.15 2.31 23.85
C TYR A 284 -3.69 2.50 24.30
N PHE A 285 -3.42 3.51 25.11
CA PHE A 285 -2.06 3.73 25.62
C PHE A 285 -1.59 2.64 26.58
N PHE A 286 -2.50 2.03 27.34
CA PHE A 286 -2.20 0.87 28.17
C PHE A 286 -1.70 -0.30 27.33
N LEU A 287 -2.39 -0.61 26.22
CA LEU A 287 -2.00 -1.71 25.33
C LEU A 287 -0.69 -1.45 24.61
N ILE A 288 -0.45 -0.23 24.13
CA ILE A 288 0.82 0.14 23.48
C ILE A 288 1.99 0.03 24.43
N MET A 289 1.86 0.49 25.67
CA MET A 289 2.97 0.52 26.63
C MET A 289 3.17 -0.79 27.37
N LEU A 290 2.22 -1.74 27.25
CA LEU A 290 2.27 -3.01 27.94
C LEU A 290 3.53 -3.85 27.60
N PRO A 291 3.94 -4.00 26.31
CA PRO A 291 5.15 -4.73 25.95
C PRO A 291 6.43 -4.07 26.45
N PHE A 292 6.42 -2.75 26.57
CA PHE A 292 7.59 -1.96 26.98
C PHE A 292 7.75 -1.84 28.51
N LEU A 293 6.85 -2.41 29.27
CA LEU A 293 6.87 -2.30 30.72
C LEU A 293 8.20 -2.75 31.35
N PRO A 294 8.84 -3.85 30.91
CA PRO A 294 10.16 -4.23 31.42
C PRO A 294 11.24 -3.18 31.14
N PHE A 295 11.20 -2.54 29.99
CA PHE A 295 12.16 -1.50 29.60
C PHE A 295 12.01 -0.21 30.42
N SER A 296 10.90 -0.01 31.11
CA SER A 296 10.70 1.15 31.97
C SER A 296 11.77 1.26 33.06
N VAL A 297 12.29 0.15 33.56
CA VAL A 297 13.35 0.11 34.53
C VAL A 297 14.66 0.62 33.97
N ILE A 298 15.01 0.15 32.77
CA ILE A 298 16.20 0.60 32.03
C ILE A 298 16.10 2.10 31.73
N ALA A 299 14.91 2.53 31.26
CA ALA A 299 14.65 3.94 30.95
C ALA A 299 14.69 4.84 32.21
N ILE A 300 14.34 4.32 33.40
CA ILE A 300 14.52 5.05 34.67
C ILE A 300 16.01 5.21 34.97
N ILE A 301 16.79 4.15 34.78
CA ILE A 301 18.22 4.15 35.11
C ILE A 301 19.01 5.04 34.15
N ILE A 302 18.77 4.93 32.82
CA ILE A 302 19.57 5.60 31.81
C ILE A 302 19.11 7.05 31.58
N PHE A 303 17.81 7.27 31.48
CA PHE A 303 17.22 8.54 31.03
C PHE A 303 16.47 9.29 32.14
N GLY A 304 16.22 8.67 33.27
CA GLY A 304 15.36 9.23 34.33
C GLY A 304 13.87 9.34 33.95
N ALA A 305 13.53 9.02 32.69
CA ALA A 305 12.21 9.25 32.11
C ALA A 305 11.28 8.01 32.10
N GLY A 306 11.76 6.87 32.56
CA GLY A 306 11.00 5.62 32.56
C GLY A 306 9.70 5.66 33.37
N PHE A 307 9.55 6.61 34.29
CA PHE A 307 8.27 6.85 34.98
C PHE A 307 7.16 7.27 34.05
N LEU A 308 7.47 7.94 32.94
CA LEU A 308 6.49 8.33 31.94
C LEU A 308 5.89 7.11 31.26
N MET A 309 6.70 6.06 31.01
CA MET A 309 6.23 4.79 30.44
C MET A 309 5.28 4.03 31.37
N LEU A 310 5.38 4.27 32.68
CA LEU A 310 4.48 3.67 33.69
C LEU A 310 3.14 4.39 33.81
N THR A 311 3.03 5.60 33.26
CA THR A 311 1.80 6.43 33.38
C THR A 311 0.54 5.69 32.88
N PRO A 312 0.51 5.04 31.72
CA PRO A 312 -0.67 4.29 31.26
C PRO A 312 -1.03 3.13 32.19
N MET A 313 -0.03 2.50 32.83
CA MET A 313 -0.22 1.41 33.78
C MET A 313 -0.87 1.89 35.08
N MET A 314 -0.61 3.12 35.48
CA MET A 314 -1.23 3.76 36.65
C MET A 314 -2.62 4.33 36.32
N LEU A 315 -2.76 4.94 35.15
CA LEU A 315 -4.00 5.56 34.69
C LEU A 315 -5.12 4.55 34.44
N PHE A 316 -4.79 3.41 33.82
CA PHE A 316 -5.77 2.36 33.47
C PHE A 316 -6.54 1.83 34.70
N PRO A 317 -5.91 1.36 35.79
CA PRO A 317 -6.63 0.89 36.96
C PRO A 317 -7.39 2.01 37.68
N LEU A 318 -6.90 3.28 37.68
CA LEU A 318 -7.64 4.41 38.22
C LEU A 318 -8.93 4.66 37.46
N HIS A 319 -8.84 4.72 36.13
CA HIS A 319 -9.99 4.91 35.25
C HIS A 319 -11.01 3.78 35.39
N LEU A 320 -10.54 2.54 35.35
CA LEU A 320 -11.39 1.36 35.53
C LEU A 320 -12.11 1.35 36.88
N ASN A 321 -11.43 1.78 37.95
CA ASN A 321 -12.02 1.87 39.28
C ASN A 321 -13.16 2.91 39.34
N GLU A 322 -13.00 4.07 38.72
CA GLU A 322 -14.05 5.09 38.64
C GLU A 322 -15.27 4.57 37.83
N LEU A 323 -15.01 3.87 36.71
CA LEU A 323 -16.09 3.23 35.93
C LEU A 323 -16.86 2.17 36.75
N VAL A 324 -16.15 1.31 37.48
CA VAL A 324 -16.76 0.28 38.34
C VAL A 324 -17.56 0.91 39.47
N LYS A 325 -17.08 2.00 40.05
CA LYS A 325 -17.76 2.74 41.11
C LYS A 325 -19.07 3.36 40.61
N ASP A 326 -19.04 4.03 39.47
CA ASP A 326 -20.23 4.60 38.86
C ASP A 326 -21.22 3.52 38.43
N PHE A 327 -20.75 2.44 37.80
CA PHE A 327 -21.58 1.30 37.44
C PHE A 327 -22.34 0.72 38.66
N ASN A 328 -21.64 0.53 39.79
CA ASN A 328 -22.24 -0.03 40.99
C ASN A 328 -23.27 0.94 41.63
N ALA A 329 -23.05 2.24 41.54
CA ALA A 329 -23.99 3.24 42.04
C ALA A 329 -25.23 3.35 41.11
N LEU A 330 -25.02 3.39 39.78
CA LEU A 330 -26.09 3.47 38.79
C LEU A 330 -26.98 2.21 38.79
N LYS A 331 -26.40 1.03 39.07
CA LYS A 331 -27.15 -0.23 39.19
C LYS A 331 -28.24 -0.20 40.26
N ARG A 332 -28.13 0.68 41.25
CA ARG A 332 -29.13 0.84 42.30
C ARG A 332 -30.33 1.69 41.84
N VAL A 333 -30.17 2.43 40.73
CA VAL A 333 -31.15 3.43 40.27
C VAL A 333 -31.75 3.08 38.90
N TYR A 334 -30.92 2.59 37.99
CA TYR A 334 -31.34 2.31 36.62
C TYR A 334 -31.37 0.78 36.34
N LYS A 335 -32.23 0.37 35.39
CA LYS A 335 -32.21 -0.99 34.85
C LYS A 335 -30.82 -1.28 34.23
N LYS A 336 -30.25 -2.46 34.48
CA LYS A 336 -28.93 -2.85 33.97
C LYS A 336 -28.77 -2.63 32.47
N ARG A 337 -29.86 -2.83 31.69
CA ARG A 337 -29.86 -2.62 30.24
C ARG A 337 -29.48 -1.19 29.85
N ILE A 338 -29.98 -0.19 30.54
CA ILE A 338 -29.67 1.23 30.26
C ILE A 338 -28.20 1.51 30.51
N ILE A 339 -27.64 1.01 31.63
CA ILE A 339 -26.23 1.22 31.97
C ILE A 339 -25.29 0.53 30.94
N TYR A 340 -25.62 -0.69 30.54
CA TYR A 340 -24.85 -1.39 29.49
C TYR A 340 -24.93 -0.69 28.15
N LEU A 341 -26.12 -0.19 27.75
CA LEU A 341 -26.27 0.58 26.51
C LEU A 341 -25.45 1.88 26.57
N THR A 342 -25.50 2.63 27.69
CA THR A 342 -24.67 3.83 27.86
C THR A 342 -23.19 3.50 27.82
N ALA A 343 -22.75 2.41 28.46
CA ALA A 343 -21.36 1.98 28.43
C ALA A 343 -20.90 1.63 27.00
N ILE A 344 -21.67 0.80 26.29
CA ILE A 344 -21.36 0.40 24.92
C ILE A 344 -21.37 1.62 23.99
N ALA A 345 -22.40 2.46 24.08
CA ALA A 345 -22.47 3.69 23.29
C ALA A 345 -21.25 4.59 23.54
N GLY A 346 -20.88 4.80 24.82
CA GLY A 346 -19.69 5.58 25.17
C GLY A 346 -18.39 4.97 24.62
N LEU A 347 -18.18 3.66 24.78
CA LEU A 347 -16.99 2.97 24.28
C LEU A 347 -16.86 3.01 22.74
N LEU A 348 -17.96 3.11 22.02
CA LEU A 348 -17.97 3.12 20.56
C LEU A 348 -17.73 4.52 19.95
N VAL A 349 -17.88 5.61 20.71
CA VAL A 349 -17.76 6.98 20.17
C VAL A 349 -16.42 7.22 19.48
N LEU A 350 -15.29 7.00 20.15
CA LEU A 350 -13.96 7.23 19.56
C LEU A 350 -13.66 6.28 18.39
N PRO A 351 -13.89 4.96 18.49
CA PRO A 351 -13.73 4.06 17.34
C PRO A 351 -14.57 4.46 16.12
N ILE A 352 -15.85 4.78 16.33
CA ILE A 352 -16.72 5.21 15.23
C ILE A 352 -16.23 6.54 14.63
N ALA A 353 -15.88 7.53 15.46
CA ALA A 353 -15.36 8.80 14.95
C ALA A 353 -14.09 8.62 14.10
N THR A 354 -13.16 7.76 14.56
CA THR A 354 -11.96 7.41 13.80
C THR A 354 -12.30 6.71 12.49
N THR A 355 -13.20 5.71 12.54
CA THR A 355 -13.63 4.97 11.34
C THR A 355 -14.29 5.90 10.32
N VAL A 356 -15.18 6.80 10.75
CA VAL A 356 -15.85 7.77 9.86
C VAL A 356 -14.83 8.71 9.21
N SER A 357 -13.84 9.18 9.98
CA SER A 357 -12.74 10.00 9.42
C SER A 357 -11.95 9.23 8.34
N TYR A 358 -11.60 7.97 8.61
CA TYR A 358 -10.87 7.14 7.66
C TYR A 358 -11.71 6.77 6.43
N MET A 359 -13.00 6.51 6.61
CA MET A 359 -13.92 6.28 5.48
C MET A 359 -14.04 7.51 4.58
N TYR A 360 -14.01 8.71 5.14
CA TYR A 360 -13.97 9.94 4.34
C TYR A 360 -12.69 10.01 3.49
N ASP A 361 -11.53 9.70 4.09
CA ASP A 361 -10.26 9.66 3.35
C ASP A 361 -10.28 8.59 2.26
N LYS A 362 -10.86 7.39 2.52
CA LYS A 362 -11.05 6.34 1.50
C LYS A 362 -11.89 6.81 0.31
N ILE A 363 -13.02 7.45 0.58
CA ILE A 363 -13.91 7.96 -0.47
C ILE A 363 -13.18 9.03 -1.30
N MET A 364 -12.44 9.92 -0.64
CA MET A 364 -11.66 10.95 -1.33
C MET A 364 -10.54 10.34 -2.18
N LEU A 365 -9.80 9.36 -1.63
CA LEU A 365 -8.76 8.64 -2.35
C LEU A 365 -9.32 7.94 -3.59
N ASN A 366 -10.38 7.16 -3.44
CA ASN A 366 -10.97 6.43 -4.56
C ASN A 366 -11.47 7.37 -5.67
N LYS A 367 -12.13 8.48 -5.31
CA LYS A 367 -12.55 9.48 -6.31
C LYS A 367 -11.35 10.14 -7.02
N THR A 368 -10.26 10.38 -6.29
CA THR A 368 -9.04 10.96 -6.88
C THR A 368 -8.36 9.95 -7.80
N LEU A 369 -8.25 8.69 -7.40
CA LEU A 369 -7.69 7.61 -8.22
C LEU A 369 -8.56 7.34 -9.45
N GLU A 370 -9.89 7.31 -9.30
CA GLU A 370 -10.83 7.21 -10.42
C GLU A 370 -10.58 8.35 -11.43
N TYR A 371 -10.54 9.59 -10.96
CA TYR A 371 -10.29 10.75 -11.80
C TYR A 371 -8.99 10.66 -12.59
N ILE A 372 -7.91 10.14 -11.99
CA ILE A 372 -6.59 10.11 -12.61
C ILE A 372 -6.40 8.87 -13.49
N TYR A 373 -6.74 7.69 -13.00
CA TYR A 373 -6.36 6.41 -13.62
C TYR A 373 -7.49 5.66 -14.35
N SER A 374 -8.75 5.89 -13.96
CA SER A 374 -9.92 5.24 -14.58
C SER A 374 -11.07 6.23 -14.86
N PRO A 375 -10.77 7.33 -15.55
CA PRO A 375 -11.75 8.38 -15.75
C PRO A 375 -12.90 7.97 -16.67
N ASP A 376 -14.09 8.38 -16.33
CA ASP A 376 -15.18 8.48 -17.28
C ASP A 376 -15.04 9.83 -18.04
N TYR A 377 -14.67 9.77 -19.32
CA TYR A 377 -14.46 10.99 -20.12
C TYR A 377 -15.74 11.77 -20.39
N THR A 378 -16.92 11.19 -20.15
CA THR A 378 -18.22 11.86 -20.30
C THR A 378 -18.66 12.60 -19.06
N LYS A 379 -18.05 12.33 -17.89
CA LYS A 379 -18.40 12.85 -16.58
C LYS A 379 -17.60 14.12 -16.25
N GLU A 380 -18.28 15.10 -15.67
CA GLU A 380 -17.61 16.22 -15.03
C GLU A 380 -17.20 15.86 -13.59
N TYR A 381 -15.95 16.13 -13.26
CA TYR A 381 -15.39 15.89 -11.95
C TYR A 381 -15.19 17.22 -11.21
N SER A 382 -15.48 17.20 -9.90
CA SER A 382 -15.16 18.30 -9.00
C SER A 382 -14.58 17.75 -7.70
N LEU A 383 -13.28 17.95 -7.49
CA LEU A 383 -12.55 17.53 -6.30
C LEU A 383 -11.97 18.78 -5.63
N SER A 384 -12.11 18.88 -4.32
CA SER A 384 -11.52 19.98 -3.57
C SER A 384 -10.03 19.74 -3.35
N ALA A 385 -9.17 20.61 -3.85
CA ALA A 385 -7.73 20.56 -3.64
C ALA A 385 -7.36 20.47 -2.15
N SER A 386 -8.05 21.21 -1.28
CA SER A 386 -7.83 21.19 0.17
C SER A 386 -8.17 19.82 0.79
N SER A 387 -9.21 19.15 0.29
CA SER A 387 -9.58 17.81 0.76
C SER A 387 -8.61 16.74 0.29
N VAL A 388 -8.15 16.83 -0.97
CA VAL A 388 -7.12 15.94 -1.52
C VAL A 388 -5.81 16.10 -0.74
N ASN A 389 -5.35 17.33 -0.52
CA ASN A 389 -4.13 17.60 0.25
C ASN A 389 -4.23 17.09 1.69
N ARG A 390 -5.37 17.29 2.36
CA ARG A 390 -5.59 16.76 3.70
C ARG A 390 -5.48 15.23 3.72
N MET A 391 -6.10 14.55 2.75
CA MET A 391 -6.02 13.10 2.60
C MET A 391 -4.57 12.66 2.36
N LEU A 392 -3.84 13.29 1.42
CA LEU A 392 -2.44 12.97 1.12
C LEU A 392 -1.55 13.15 2.36
N ASN A 393 -1.72 14.26 3.10
CA ASN A 393 -0.99 14.49 4.35
C ASN A 393 -1.32 13.43 5.40
N THR A 394 -2.58 12.98 5.46
CA THR A 394 -2.99 11.90 6.37
C THR A 394 -2.33 10.57 5.96
N ILE A 395 -2.26 10.27 4.66
CA ILE A 395 -1.53 9.09 4.14
C ILE A 395 -0.06 9.17 4.51
N ASP A 396 0.61 10.31 4.28
CA ASP A 396 2.01 10.51 4.64
C ASP A 396 2.27 10.32 6.14
N TYR A 397 1.35 10.78 6.96
CA TYR A 397 1.45 10.66 8.41
C TYR A 397 1.18 9.22 8.90
N ARG A 398 0.14 8.55 8.34
CA ARG A 398 -0.35 7.26 8.83
C ARG A 398 0.30 6.06 8.14
N ALA A 399 0.73 6.20 6.88
CA ALA A 399 1.31 5.10 6.11
C ALA A 399 2.84 4.99 6.25
N ARG A 400 3.48 5.87 7.03
CA ARG A 400 4.91 5.78 7.32
C ARG A 400 5.19 4.54 8.15
N GLY A 401 6.07 3.69 7.62
CA GLY A 401 6.76 2.55 8.25
C GLY A 401 6.01 1.76 9.31
N ASP A 402 6.03 0.46 9.22
CA ASP A 402 5.34 -0.45 10.15
C ASP A 402 6.22 -0.93 11.31
N MET A 403 7.44 -0.43 11.46
CA MET A 403 8.26 -0.75 12.62
C MET A 403 7.59 -0.19 13.88
N PHE A 404 7.33 -1.06 14.84
CA PHE A 404 6.71 -0.76 16.13
C PHE A 404 7.40 0.38 16.89
N PHE A 405 8.65 0.71 16.51
CA PHE A 405 9.50 1.70 17.16
C PHE A 405 9.72 2.99 16.35
N TYR A 406 9.18 3.14 15.12
CA TYR A 406 9.49 4.30 14.30
C TYR A 406 8.27 4.88 13.59
N LYS A 407 7.96 6.15 13.93
CA LYS A 407 7.14 7.09 13.14
C LYS A 407 5.71 6.64 12.71
N SER A 408 5.23 5.48 13.15
CA SER A 408 3.84 5.05 12.95
C SER A 408 3.01 5.29 14.20
N THR A 409 1.69 5.40 14.07
CA THR A 409 0.78 5.40 15.22
C THR A 409 0.32 3.96 15.45
N PRO A 410 0.86 3.23 16.45
CA PRO A 410 0.57 1.81 16.62
C PRO A 410 -0.92 1.49 16.59
N PHE A 411 -1.32 0.40 15.96
CA PHE A 411 -2.68 -0.04 15.68
C PHE A 411 -3.51 0.91 14.79
N LEU A 412 -3.41 2.22 14.94
CA LEU A 412 -4.16 3.18 14.14
C LEU A 412 -3.62 3.28 12.72
N SER A 413 -2.30 3.20 12.53
CA SER A 413 -1.67 3.18 11.21
C SER A 413 -2.02 1.90 10.44
N SER A 414 -1.96 0.74 11.10
CA SER A 414 -2.36 -0.54 10.49
C SER A 414 -3.84 -0.55 10.13
N TYR A 415 -4.69 -0.02 11.01
CA TYR A 415 -6.12 0.12 10.74
C TYR A 415 -6.39 1.08 9.56
N TYR A 416 -5.63 2.18 9.46
CA TYR A 416 -5.71 3.11 8.33
C TYR A 416 -5.29 2.43 7.02
N LYS A 417 -4.14 1.74 7.00
CA LYS A 417 -3.68 0.99 5.82
C LYS A 417 -4.71 -0.04 5.36
N TRP A 418 -5.24 -0.81 6.30
CA TRP A 418 -6.27 -1.80 5.98
C TRP A 418 -7.54 -1.18 5.42
N LEU A 419 -8.08 -0.15 6.08
CA LEU A 419 -9.37 0.43 5.71
C LEU A 419 -9.28 1.34 4.48
N VAL A 420 -8.23 2.17 4.36
CA VAL A 420 -8.11 3.22 3.35
C VAL A 420 -7.33 2.75 2.13
N LEU A 421 -6.24 2.04 2.35
CA LEU A 421 -5.31 1.63 1.32
C LEU A 421 -5.44 0.14 0.93
N ASP A 422 -6.43 -0.59 1.45
CA ASP A 422 -6.64 -2.02 1.19
C ASP A 422 -5.36 -2.86 1.42
N ASN A 423 -4.53 -2.49 2.40
CA ASN A 423 -3.18 -3.00 2.69
C ASN A 423 -2.15 -2.78 1.56
N LEU A 424 -2.46 -1.94 0.60
CA LEU A 424 -1.56 -1.50 -0.46
C LEU A 424 -0.86 -0.18 -0.07
N ASN A 425 -0.15 0.41 -1.02
CA ASN A 425 0.58 1.66 -0.83
C ASN A 425 0.22 2.68 -1.92
N LEU A 426 0.41 3.94 -1.63
CA LEU A 426 0.40 5.02 -2.62
C LEU A 426 1.83 5.55 -2.74
N SER A 427 2.50 5.25 -3.87
CA SER A 427 3.90 5.62 -4.08
C SER A 427 4.12 7.14 -4.04
N GLU A 428 5.32 7.55 -3.65
CA GLU A 428 5.68 8.98 -3.61
C GLU A 428 5.46 9.66 -4.96
N SER A 429 5.80 8.97 -6.07
CA SER A 429 5.58 9.50 -7.42
C SER A 429 4.11 9.78 -7.72
N LYS A 430 3.20 8.93 -7.27
CA LYS A 430 1.75 9.15 -7.42
C LYS A 430 1.26 10.28 -6.51
N LYS A 431 1.78 10.36 -5.29
CA LYS A 431 1.44 11.46 -4.37
C LYS A 431 1.92 12.81 -4.91
N ASP A 432 3.13 12.85 -5.44
CA ASP A 432 3.69 14.07 -6.04
C ASP A 432 2.90 14.49 -7.29
N MET A 433 2.55 13.53 -8.16
CA MET A 433 1.69 13.81 -9.31
C MET A 433 0.31 14.35 -8.88
N MET A 434 -0.30 13.80 -7.83
CA MET A 434 -1.56 14.32 -7.29
C MET A 434 -1.40 15.73 -6.73
N ARG A 435 -0.30 16.02 -6.02
CA ARG A 435 -0.01 17.38 -5.54
C ARG A 435 0.20 18.36 -6.67
N ASP A 436 0.99 17.99 -7.68
CA ASP A 436 1.22 18.81 -8.87
C ASP A 436 -0.10 19.09 -9.60
N LEU A 437 -0.99 18.10 -9.71
CA LEU A 437 -2.27 18.22 -10.39
C LEU A 437 -3.23 19.18 -9.67
N PHE A 438 -3.36 19.09 -8.36
CA PHE A 438 -4.33 19.88 -7.60
C PHE A 438 -3.79 21.22 -7.11
N ASN A 439 -2.48 21.37 -6.92
CA ASN A 439 -1.87 22.62 -6.44
C ASN A 439 -1.14 23.43 -7.54
N GLY A 440 -0.83 22.83 -8.68
CA GLY A 440 -0.04 23.44 -9.74
C GLY A 440 1.39 22.92 -9.80
N SER A 441 1.92 22.83 -11.03
CA SER A 441 3.27 22.36 -11.31
C SER A 441 4.33 23.33 -10.74
N GLY A 442 4.98 22.94 -9.70
CA GLY A 442 6.00 23.76 -9.00
C GLY A 442 6.20 23.30 -7.56
N TYR A 443 5.39 22.36 -7.11
CA TYR A 443 5.36 21.94 -5.71
C TYR A 443 6.64 21.25 -5.25
N ASN A 444 7.43 20.60 -6.12
CA ASN A 444 8.63 19.88 -5.70
C ASN A 444 9.66 19.56 -6.81
N HIS A 445 9.87 20.41 -7.79
CA HIS A 445 10.91 20.14 -8.79
C HIS A 445 12.35 20.12 -8.24
N ASN A 446 12.59 20.69 -7.05
CA ASN A 446 13.93 20.68 -6.44
C ASN A 446 14.39 19.34 -5.88
N ASN A 447 13.49 18.35 -5.71
CA ASN A 447 13.86 17.00 -5.24
C ASN A 447 13.89 15.93 -6.35
N ARG A 448 13.58 16.28 -7.60
CA ARG A 448 13.70 15.33 -8.75
C ARG A 448 15.15 15.14 -9.22
N ASN A 449 16.13 15.74 -8.57
CA ASN A 449 17.52 15.26 -8.62
C ASN A 449 17.71 13.99 -7.78
N THR A 450 16.78 13.05 -7.87
CA THR A 450 17.16 11.67 -7.65
C THR A 450 18.16 11.35 -8.73
N SER A 451 19.39 11.26 -8.29
CA SER A 451 20.51 10.71 -9.00
C SER A 451 20.06 9.61 -9.98
N ARG A 452 19.70 10.02 -11.21
CA ARG A 452 20.06 9.19 -12.34
C ARG A 452 21.57 9.10 -12.24
N ARG A 453 22.07 8.08 -11.55
CA ARG A 453 23.41 7.61 -11.89
C ARG A 453 23.36 7.49 -13.40
N ALA A 454 24.16 8.34 -14.06
CA ALA A 454 24.42 8.17 -15.46
C ALA A 454 24.59 6.66 -15.66
N ASN A 455 23.88 6.09 -16.63
CA ASN A 455 24.18 4.76 -17.08
C ASN A 455 25.68 4.78 -17.41
N ASP A 456 26.48 4.28 -16.48
CA ASP A 456 27.77 3.72 -16.89
C ASP A 456 27.36 2.72 -17.95
N THR A 457 27.89 2.84 -19.14
CA THR A 457 27.62 1.95 -20.26
C THR A 457 28.12 0.57 -19.86
N VAL A 458 27.23 -0.21 -19.23
CA VAL A 458 27.53 -1.58 -18.81
C VAL A 458 27.66 -2.37 -20.08
N ASP A 459 28.82 -3.02 -20.33
CA ASP A 459 29.09 -3.81 -21.51
C ASP A 459 28.45 -5.21 -21.40
N ILE A 460 27.13 -5.23 -21.16
CA ILE A 460 26.34 -6.46 -21.19
C ILE A 460 25.55 -6.47 -22.48
N LYS A 461 25.75 -7.50 -23.29
CA LYS A 461 25.13 -7.63 -24.60
C LYS A 461 24.83 -9.09 -24.97
N ILE A 462 23.95 -9.26 -25.92
CA ILE A 462 23.70 -10.57 -26.53
C ILE A 462 24.95 -10.96 -27.36
N THR A 463 25.48 -12.16 -27.13
CA THR A 463 26.62 -12.71 -27.86
C THR A 463 26.22 -13.82 -28.84
N ASP A 464 25.15 -14.53 -28.56
CA ASP A 464 24.57 -15.53 -29.47
C ASP A 464 23.05 -15.48 -29.39
N ILE A 465 22.38 -15.63 -30.55
CA ILE A 465 20.94 -15.64 -30.64
C ILE A 465 20.50 -16.73 -31.64
N LYS A 466 19.65 -17.61 -31.19
CA LYS A 466 19.10 -18.70 -31.99
C LYS A 466 17.58 -18.61 -31.97
N HIS A 467 16.94 -18.99 -33.04
CA HIS A 467 15.49 -19.06 -33.08
C HIS A 467 15.04 -20.35 -33.80
N HIS A 468 13.89 -20.83 -33.36
CA HIS A 468 13.22 -21.99 -33.92
C HIS A 468 11.73 -21.70 -34.02
N SER A 469 11.15 -21.98 -35.20
CA SER A 469 9.73 -21.71 -35.47
C SER A 469 9.04 -22.96 -35.95
N GLU A 470 7.93 -23.34 -35.31
CA GLU A 470 7.09 -24.46 -35.72
C GLU A 470 5.69 -23.96 -36.08
N TYR A 471 5.12 -24.47 -37.16
CA TYR A 471 3.75 -24.15 -37.57
C TYR A 471 2.77 -25.20 -37.02
N ASN A 472 1.87 -24.76 -36.15
CA ASN A 472 0.78 -25.60 -35.67
C ASN A 472 -0.39 -25.61 -36.68
N THR A 473 -0.56 -26.74 -37.37
CA THR A 473 -1.58 -26.88 -38.42
C THR A 473 -3.00 -26.91 -37.86
N GLU A 474 -3.21 -27.38 -36.65
CA GLU A 474 -4.52 -27.43 -36.00
C GLU A 474 -5.02 -26.04 -35.63
N LYS A 475 -4.17 -25.25 -34.98
CA LYS A 475 -4.46 -23.88 -34.55
C LYS A 475 -4.18 -22.84 -35.63
N LYS A 476 -3.49 -23.22 -36.71
CA LYS A 476 -3.07 -22.35 -37.81
C LYS A 476 -2.28 -21.12 -37.30
N GLU A 477 -1.30 -21.37 -36.48
CA GLU A 477 -0.45 -20.36 -35.82
C GLU A 477 1.01 -20.82 -35.81
N TRP A 478 1.91 -19.87 -35.71
CA TRP A 478 3.33 -20.12 -35.46
C TRP A 478 3.62 -20.06 -33.96
N VAL A 479 4.47 -21.00 -33.49
CA VAL A 479 5.10 -20.98 -32.19
C VAL A 479 6.61 -20.86 -32.41
N SER A 480 7.21 -19.79 -31.92
CA SER A 480 8.62 -19.47 -32.16
C SER A 480 9.34 -19.26 -30.86
N TRP A 481 10.41 -20.02 -30.62
CA TRP A 481 11.35 -19.79 -29.53
C TRP A 481 12.53 -18.96 -29.99
N VAL A 482 12.95 -18.01 -29.18
CA VAL A 482 14.18 -17.23 -29.37
C VAL A 482 15.04 -17.45 -28.13
N ASP A 483 16.18 -18.14 -28.35
CA ASP A 483 17.16 -18.46 -27.30
C ASP A 483 18.32 -17.46 -27.36
N LEU A 484 18.67 -16.89 -26.21
CA LEU A 484 19.64 -15.82 -26.06
C LEU A 484 20.77 -16.24 -25.14
N ALA A 485 22.04 -16.01 -25.58
CA ALA A 485 23.21 -15.99 -24.73
C ALA A 485 23.61 -14.53 -24.47
N ILE A 486 23.52 -14.10 -23.21
CA ILE A 486 23.82 -12.75 -22.79
C ILE A 486 25.12 -12.78 -22.00
N HIS A 487 26.10 -11.95 -22.38
CA HIS A 487 27.42 -11.93 -21.77
C HIS A 487 27.75 -10.56 -21.17
N ASN A 488 28.26 -10.56 -19.93
CA ASN A 488 28.84 -9.37 -19.31
C ASN A 488 30.32 -9.27 -19.66
N GLY A 489 30.69 -8.39 -20.60
CA GLY A 489 32.09 -8.16 -21.01
C GLY A 489 32.91 -7.34 -20.01
N ASP A 490 32.28 -6.80 -18.97
CA ASP A 490 32.95 -5.95 -17.98
C ASP A 490 33.76 -6.81 -16.99
N THR A 491 35.00 -6.38 -16.75
CA THR A 491 35.94 -7.04 -15.82
C THR A 491 35.88 -6.45 -14.40
N GLN A 492 35.15 -5.36 -14.18
CA GLN A 492 35.08 -4.63 -12.92
C GLN A 492 33.70 -4.74 -12.26
N LEU A 493 32.61 -4.71 -13.04
CA LEU A 493 31.24 -4.67 -12.53
C LEU A 493 30.74 -6.04 -12.06
N TRP A 494 30.30 -6.07 -10.82
CA TRP A 494 29.57 -7.16 -10.19
C TRP A 494 28.10 -6.79 -10.06
N ASN A 495 27.22 -7.78 -10.12
CA ASN A 495 25.78 -7.59 -9.94
C ASN A 495 25.19 -6.59 -10.94
N ALA A 496 25.60 -6.68 -12.20
CA ALA A 496 25.09 -5.85 -13.26
C ALA A 496 23.73 -6.37 -13.78
N GLU A 497 22.88 -5.49 -14.30
CA GLU A 497 21.56 -5.82 -14.85
C GLU A 497 21.58 -5.68 -16.37
N TYR A 498 21.17 -6.71 -17.08
CA TYR A 498 20.82 -6.61 -18.49
C TYR A 498 19.39 -6.11 -18.64
N LYS A 499 19.20 -5.12 -19.49
CA LYS A 499 17.89 -4.53 -19.76
C LYS A 499 17.78 -4.13 -21.22
N THR A 500 16.73 -4.63 -21.89
CA THR A 500 16.38 -4.20 -23.26
C THR A 500 14.86 -4.09 -23.41
N ASN A 501 14.43 -3.43 -24.49
CA ASN A 501 13.04 -3.35 -24.87
C ASN A 501 12.84 -4.09 -26.19
N ILE A 502 11.73 -4.81 -26.30
CA ILE A 502 11.31 -5.57 -27.46
C ILE A 502 10.00 -4.93 -27.97
N ASP A 503 9.99 -4.48 -29.22
CA ASP A 503 8.78 -4.00 -29.86
C ASP A 503 8.09 -5.18 -30.55
N LEU A 504 6.95 -5.63 -30.01
CA LEU A 504 6.21 -6.76 -30.57
C LEU A 504 5.40 -6.31 -31.80
N PRO A 505 5.48 -7.06 -32.93
CA PRO A 505 4.56 -6.86 -34.03
C PRO A 505 3.10 -7.06 -33.63
N VAL A 506 2.18 -6.39 -34.32
CA VAL A 506 0.75 -6.60 -34.10
C VAL A 506 0.37 -8.05 -34.36
N GLY A 507 -0.36 -8.69 -33.43
CA GLY A 507 -0.73 -10.09 -33.52
C GLY A 507 0.40 -11.07 -33.12
N CYS A 508 1.41 -10.59 -32.44
CA CYS A 508 2.48 -11.40 -31.83
C CYS A 508 2.45 -11.24 -30.31
N TRP A 509 2.38 -12.34 -29.58
CA TRP A 509 2.32 -12.35 -28.12
C TRP A 509 3.36 -13.27 -27.51
N ILE A 510 3.76 -12.99 -26.25
CA ILE A 510 4.64 -13.83 -25.46
C ILE A 510 3.79 -14.85 -24.70
N SER A 511 4.13 -16.14 -24.85
CA SER A 511 3.39 -17.27 -24.29
C SER A 511 4.20 -18.14 -23.33
N ASP A 512 5.52 -17.93 -23.26
CA ASP A 512 6.38 -18.58 -22.25
C ASP A 512 7.73 -17.88 -22.15
N TYR A 513 8.47 -18.19 -21.08
CA TYR A 513 9.77 -17.62 -20.79
C TYR A 513 10.58 -18.58 -19.93
N TYR A 514 11.89 -18.66 -20.14
CA TYR A 514 12.79 -19.36 -19.22
C TYR A 514 14.09 -18.60 -18.98
N LEU A 515 14.74 -18.89 -17.86
CA LEU A 515 16.09 -18.43 -17.53
C LEU A 515 16.86 -19.59 -16.88
N TYR A 516 18.12 -19.76 -17.24
CA TYR A 516 19.00 -20.67 -16.51
C TYR A 516 19.47 -19.99 -15.21
N VAL A 517 19.21 -20.66 -14.09
CA VAL A 517 19.70 -20.30 -12.76
C VAL A 517 20.75 -21.34 -12.38
N GLY A 518 22.02 -20.98 -12.49
CA GLY A 518 23.09 -21.98 -12.53
C GLY A 518 22.92 -22.91 -13.75
N ASP A 519 22.91 -24.21 -13.50
CA ASP A 519 22.72 -25.24 -14.55
C ASP A 519 21.25 -25.67 -14.72
N VAL A 520 20.34 -25.09 -13.96
CA VAL A 520 18.93 -25.49 -13.99
C VAL A 520 18.11 -24.53 -14.87
N LYS A 521 17.35 -25.10 -15.82
CA LYS A 521 16.42 -24.36 -16.63
C LYS A 521 15.12 -24.10 -15.84
N GLU A 522 14.95 -22.89 -15.34
CA GLU A 522 13.74 -22.46 -14.61
C GLU A 522 12.74 -21.80 -15.57
N MET A 523 11.50 -22.30 -15.56
CA MET A 523 10.42 -21.72 -16.37
C MET A 523 9.81 -20.51 -15.66
N GLY A 524 9.47 -19.50 -16.43
CA GLY A 524 8.81 -18.30 -15.94
C GLY A 524 7.40 -18.57 -15.40
N ILE A 525 7.06 -17.86 -14.34
CA ILE A 525 5.71 -17.88 -13.76
C ILE A 525 4.98 -16.63 -14.27
N LEU A 526 3.84 -16.86 -14.90
CA LEU A 526 2.95 -15.75 -15.28
C LEU A 526 2.20 -15.25 -14.04
N ALA A 527 2.40 -14.01 -13.69
CA ALA A 527 1.86 -13.39 -12.48
C ALA A 527 1.25 -12.01 -12.76
N GLU A 528 0.48 -11.48 -11.83
CA GLU A 528 0.00 -10.10 -11.91
C GLU A 528 1.21 -9.14 -11.95
N LYS A 529 1.18 -8.15 -12.86
CA LYS A 529 2.32 -7.30 -13.22
C LYS A 529 2.96 -6.56 -12.05
N ARG A 530 2.15 -6.02 -11.11
CA ARG A 530 2.67 -5.30 -9.94
C ARG A 530 3.36 -6.26 -8.98
N ALA A 531 2.77 -7.44 -8.77
CA ALA A 531 3.35 -8.47 -7.91
C ALA A 531 4.67 -9.01 -8.49
N ALA A 532 4.71 -9.32 -9.78
CA ALA A 532 5.92 -9.77 -10.45
C ALA A 532 7.03 -8.70 -10.38
N THR A 533 6.69 -7.44 -10.65
CA THR A 533 7.65 -6.32 -10.59
C THR A 533 8.18 -6.12 -9.18
N TRP A 534 7.31 -6.13 -8.17
CA TRP A 534 7.70 -5.97 -6.78
C TRP A 534 8.64 -7.08 -6.33
N VAL A 535 8.29 -8.34 -6.63
CA VAL A 535 9.13 -9.49 -6.26
C VAL A 535 10.49 -9.44 -6.97
N PHE A 536 10.51 -9.06 -8.26
CA PHE A 536 11.76 -8.84 -9.00
C PHE A 536 12.65 -7.81 -8.31
N ASP A 537 12.11 -6.66 -7.93
CA ASP A 537 12.87 -5.59 -7.29
C ASP A 537 13.39 -6.01 -5.90
N GLN A 538 12.64 -6.80 -5.16
CA GLN A 538 13.08 -7.34 -3.86
C GLN A 538 14.18 -8.39 -4.01
N ILE A 539 14.06 -9.33 -4.95
CA ILE A 539 15.08 -10.36 -5.23
C ILE A 539 16.36 -9.67 -5.68
N ARG A 540 16.24 -8.67 -6.57
CA ARG A 540 17.38 -7.87 -7.03
C ARG A 540 18.09 -7.16 -5.87
N SER A 541 17.36 -6.63 -4.89
CA SER A 541 17.93 -5.91 -3.74
C SER A 541 18.85 -6.78 -2.87
N VAL A 542 18.67 -8.10 -2.90
CA VAL A 542 19.49 -9.09 -2.18
C VAL A 542 20.47 -9.85 -3.07
N ASN A 543 20.71 -9.35 -4.30
CA ASN A 543 21.66 -9.92 -5.26
C ASN A 543 21.40 -11.41 -5.59
N ARG A 544 20.15 -11.75 -5.86
CA ARG A 544 19.71 -13.06 -6.31
C ARG A 544 19.25 -13.01 -7.77
N ASP A 545 19.01 -14.16 -8.39
CA ASP A 545 18.81 -14.35 -9.83
C ASP A 545 17.35 -14.24 -10.30
N PRO A 546 16.75 -13.06 -10.55
CA PRO A 546 15.47 -12.95 -11.22
C PRO A 546 15.59 -12.65 -12.70
N GLY A 547 14.57 -13.07 -13.46
CA GLY A 547 14.29 -12.61 -14.81
C GLY A 547 12.88 -12.08 -14.92
N LEU A 548 12.67 -11.01 -15.68
CA LEU A 548 11.37 -10.34 -15.80
C LEU A 548 11.09 -9.96 -17.25
N LEU A 549 9.87 -10.32 -17.71
CA LEU A 549 9.25 -9.81 -18.93
C LEU A 549 7.95 -9.10 -18.56
N ARG A 550 7.77 -7.86 -18.98
CA ARG A 550 6.52 -7.11 -18.75
C ARG A 550 6.23 -6.11 -19.86
N TYR A 551 4.97 -5.91 -20.18
CA TYR A 551 4.59 -4.81 -21.05
C TYR A 551 4.86 -3.45 -20.38
N LEU A 552 5.36 -2.50 -21.17
CA LEU A 552 5.44 -1.09 -20.80
C LEU A 552 4.16 -0.39 -21.26
N GLN A 553 4.12 0.04 -22.52
CA GLN A 553 3.00 0.71 -23.17
C GLN A 553 2.88 0.22 -24.61
N GLY A 554 1.69 0.15 -25.14
CA GLY A 554 1.43 -0.41 -26.45
C GLY A 554 1.96 -1.84 -26.55
N ASN A 555 2.67 -2.11 -27.65
CA ASN A 555 3.29 -3.42 -27.90
C ASN A 555 4.73 -3.53 -27.40
N LYS A 556 5.21 -2.59 -26.60
CA LYS A 556 6.58 -2.59 -26.10
C LYS A 556 6.70 -3.41 -24.83
N VAL A 557 7.63 -4.36 -24.81
CA VAL A 557 7.93 -5.26 -23.67
C VAL A 557 9.31 -4.95 -23.14
N GLU A 558 9.45 -4.78 -21.83
CA GLU A 558 10.72 -4.67 -21.11
C GLU A 558 11.19 -6.06 -20.72
N PHE A 559 12.42 -6.36 -21.08
CA PHE A 559 13.10 -7.60 -20.72
C PHE A 559 14.29 -7.31 -19.81
N LYS A 560 14.36 -7.96 -18.66
CA LYS A 560 15.41 -7.81 -17.65
C LYS A 560 15.92 -9.16 -17.18
N VAL A 561 17.24 -9.23 -16.99
CA VAL A 561 17.92 -10.35 -16.33
C VAL A 561 18.95 -9.81 -15.35
N PHE A 562 18.98 -10.35 -14.14
CA PHE A 562 19.89 -9.94 -13.06
C PHE A 562 20.24 -11.15 -12.18
N PRO A 563 21.41 -11.19 -11.49
CA PRO A 563 22.61 -10.37 -11.73
C PRO A 563 23.51 -11.01 -12.80
N PHE A 564 24.42 -10.21 -13.31
CA PHE A 564 25.57 -10.73 -14.06
C PHE A 564 26.84 -10.53 -13.24
N GLN A 565 27.59 -11.60 -13.04
CA GLN A 565 28.94 -11.53 -12.50
C GLN A 565 29.93 -11.10 -13.60
N LYS A 566 31.18 -10.82 -13.22
CA LYS A 566 32.24 -10.49 -14.19
C LYS A 566 32.41 -11.61 -15.20
N GLN A 567 32.44 -11.29 -16.48
CA GLN A 567 32.68 -12.23 -17.60
C GLN A 567 31.68 -13.40 -17.62
N GLU A 568 30.51 -13.25 -17.01
CA GLU A 568 29.48 -14.29 -16.97
C GLU A 568 28.63 -14.28 -18.24
N THR A 569 28.29 -15.48 -18.70
CA THR A 569 27.29 -15.69 -19.76
C THR A 569 26.08 -16.38 -19.18
N ARG A 570 24.89 -15.81 -19.43
CA ARG A 570 23.61 -16.39 -19.00
C ARG A 570 22.76 -16.75 -20.21
N PHE A 571 22.05 -17.87 -20.09
CA PHE A 571 21.18 -18.39 -21.13
C PHE A 571 19.72 -18.20 -20.75
N THR A 572 18.91 -17.73 -21.71
CA THR A 572 17.51 -17.47 -21.52
C THR A 572 16.75 -17.62 -22.82
N GLY A 573 15.42 -17.73 -22.78
CA GLY A 573 14.63 -17.82 -24.02
C GLY A 573 13.20 -17.38 -23.83
N ILE A 574 12.60 -16.89 -24.90
CA ILE A 574 11.25 -16.33 -24.97
C ILE A 574 10.47 -17.05 -26.04
N GLU A 575 9.24 -17.49 -25.73
CA GLU A 575 8.30 -18.09 -26.68
C GLU A 575 7.31 -17.04 -27.19
N PHE A 576 7.17 -17.00 -28.50
CA PHE A 576 6.23 -16.12 -29.19
C PHE A 576 5.20 -16.95 -29.96
N ILE A 577 3.93 -16.49 -29.88
CA ILE A 577 2.83 -17.00 -30.73
C ILE A 577 2.44 -15.90 -31.70
N HIS A 578 2.41 -16.22 -32.99
CA HIS A 578 2.05 -15.28 -34.04
C HIS A 578 1.32 -15.96 -35.20
N LYS A 579 0.51 -15.18 -35.93
CA LYS A 579 -0.29 -15.71 -37.06
C LYS A 579 0.50 -15.75 -38.33
N ASP A 580 1.08 -14.63 -38.68
CA ASP A 580 1.89 -14.43 -39.88
C ASP A 580 3.37 -14.47 -39.55
N PRO A 581 4.27 -14.75 -40.52
CA PRO A 581 5.69 -14.53 -40.32
C PRO A 581 5.96 -13.11 -39.89
N VAL A 582 6.78 -12.94 -38.87
CA VAL A 582 7.03 -11.65 -38.24
C VAL A 582 8.50 -11.35 -38.09
N GLN A 583 8.85 -10.08 -38.14
CA GLN A 583 10.18 -9.60 -37.85
C GLN A 583 10.21 -8.97 -36.45
N ILE A 584 11.11 -9.45 -35.59
CA ILE A 584 11.32 -8.95 -34.24
C ILE A 584 12.75 -8.45 -34.09
N THR A 585 12.90 -7.31 -33.43
CA THR A 585 14.22 -6.77 -33.11
C THR A 585 14.45 -6.81 -31.60
N ILE A 586 15.56 -7.43 -31.17
CA ILE A 586 15.99 -7.53 -29.77
C ILE A 586 17.43 -7.04 -29.69
N ASP A 587 17.67 -5.96 -28.98
CA ASP A 587 19.02 -5.39 -28.73
C ASP A 587 19.82 -5.18 -30.06
N GLY A 588 19.14 -4.69 -31.10
CA GLY A 588 19.72 -4.45 -32.42
C GLY A 588 19.80 -5.67 -33.35
N TYR A 589 19.57 -6.89 -32.86
CA TYR A 589 19.46 -8.10 -33.67
C TYR A 589 18.05 -8.23 -34.26
N THR A 590 17.96 -8.32 -35.57
CA THR A 590 16.69 -8.50 -36.29
C THR A 590 16.50 -9.98 -36.65
N LEU A 591 15.39 -10.56 -36.24
CA LEU A 591 15.04 -11.98 -36.44
C LEU A 591 13.77 -12.10 -37.26
N ASN A 592 13.77 -13.02 -38.25
CA ASN A 592 12.58 -13.37 -39.00
C ASN A 592 12.01 -14.68 -38.46
N LEU A 593 10.88 -14.60 -37.76
CA LEU A 593 10.18 -15.73 -37.15
C LEU A 593 9.07 -16.22 -38.10
N GLY A 594 8.95 -17.56 -38.25
CA GLY A 594 8.06 -18.20 -39.20
C GLY A 594 8.65 -18.32 -40.59
N SER A 595 7.93 -18.90 -41.54
CA SER A 595 8.37 -19.10 -42.91
C SER A 595 7.25 -18.82 -43.91
N GLU A 596 7.46 -17.87 -44.83
CA GLU A 596 6.50 -17.54 -45.87
C GLU A 596 6.22 -18.70 -46.82
N GLN A 597 7.19 -19.60 -47.04
CA GLN A 597 7.02 -20.75 -47.91
C GLN A 597 5.99 -21.74 -47.38
N ILE A 598 6.04 -22.02 -46.07
CA ILE A 598 5.06 -22.87 -45.39
C ILE A 598 3.68 -22.18 -45.38
N GLN A 599 3.66 -20.89 -45.11
CA GLN A 599 2.43 -20.11 -45.07
C GLN A 599 1.68 -20.13 -46.43
N LYS A 600 2.39 -19.99 -47.53
CA LYS A 600 1.80 -20.07 -48.89
C LYS A 600 1.25 -21.44 -49.27
N GLN A 601 1.72 -22.52 -48.67
CA GLN A 601 1.21 -23.88 -48.88
C GLN A 601 -0.08 -24.17 -48.11
N VAL A 602 -0.34 -23.44 -47.04
CA VAL A 602 -1.53 -23.59 -46.20
C VAL A 602 -2.51 -22.46 -46.53
N SER A 603 -3.57 -22.78 -47.27
CA SER A 603 -4.65 -21.82 -47.55
C SER A 603 -5.37 -21.48 -46.25
N TYR A 604 -5.23 -20.25 -45.78
CA TYR A 604 -5.95 -19.74 -44.62
C TYR A 604 -6.39 -18.28 -44.85
N ASN A 605 -7.40 -17.86 -44.14
CA ASN A 605 -7.85 -16.47 -44.17
C ASN A 605 -6.81 -15.58 -43.47
N SER A 606 -6.26 -14.62 -44.21
CA SER A 606 -5.28 -13.66 -43.66
C SER A 606 -5.96 -12.59 -42.80
N THR A 607 -7.26 -12.35 -43.03
CA THR A 607 -8.08 -11.51 -42.15
C THR A 607 -8.91 -12.40 -41.23
N ILE A 608 -8.75 -12.24 -39.90
CA ILE A 608 -9.48 -12.97 -38.89
C ILE A 608 -10.48 -12.03 -38.21
N LYS A 609 -11.74 -12.37 -38.26
CA LYS A 609 -12.83 -11.60 -37.66
C LYS A 609 -13.46 -12.40 -36.54
N THR A 610 -13.39 -11.87 -35.33
CA THR A 610 -14.17 -12.33 -34.18
C THR A 610 -15.33 -11.38 -33.92
N GLU A 611 -16.12 -11.65 -32.89
CA GLU A 611 -17.24 -10.78 -32.51
C GLU A 611 -16.75 -9.38 -32.13
N ASP A 612 -15.72 -9.30 -31.30
CA ASP A 612 -15.23 -8.03 -30.71
C ASP A 612 -14.10 -7.37 -31.52
N ILE A 613 -13.29 -8.13 -32.25
CA ILE A 613 -12.08 -7.63 -32.91
C ILE A 613 -11.83 -8.28 -34.27
N THR A 614 -11.25 -7.51 -35.17
CA THR A 614 -10.76 -8.02 -36.48
C THR A 614 -9.25 -7.79 -36.57
N TYR A 615 -8.52 -8.83 -36.91
CA TYR A 615 -7.12 -8.76 -37.33
C TYR A 615 -7.03 -8.71 -38.84
N ILE A 616 -6.29 -7.75 -39.37
CA ILE A 616 -6.07 -7.54 -40.81
C ILE A 616 -4.59 -7.70 -41.08
N SER A 617 -4.22 -8.67 -41.92
CA SER A 617 -2.82 -8.89 -42.28
C SER A 617 -2.25 -7.72 -43.08
N ALA A 618 -0.93 -7.60 -43.14
CA ALA A 618 -0.25 -6.61 -43.98
C ALA A 618 -0.65 -6.75 -45.45
N GLU A 619 -0.77 -7.99 -45.94
CA GLU A 619 -1.17 -8.28 -47.32
C GLU A 619 -2.59 -7.82 -47.65
N ASP A 620 -3.56 -8.09 -46.77
CA ASP A 620 -4.94 -7.63 -46.98
C ASP A 620 -5.07 -6.12 -46.79
N LYS A 621 -4.34 -5.53 -45.85
CA LYS A 621 -4.30 -4.08 -45.67
C LYS A 621 -3.73 -3.36 -46.89
N ALA A 622 -2.71 -3.92 -47.55
CA ALA A 622 -2.15 -3.34 -48.78
C ALA A 622 -3.16 -3.27 -49.94
N LYS A 623 -4.19 -4.16 -49.98
CA LYS A 623 -5.25 -4.16 -50.98
C LYS A 623 -6.33 -3.09 -50.76
N LEU A 624 -6.36 -2.47 -49.57
CA LEU A 624 -7.33 -1.42 -49.22
C LEU A 624 -7.00 -0.10 -49.92
N GLU A 625 -8.04 0.66 -50.20
CA GLU A 625 -7.89 1.98 -50.83
C GLU A 625 -7.39 2.99 -49.80
N SER A 626 -6.40 3.82 -50.22
CA SER A 626 -5.91 4.93 -49.46
C SER A 626 -6.86 6.14 -49.60
N VAL A 627 -7.18 6.77 -48.48
CA VAL A 627 -8.04 7.93 -48.42
C VAL A 627 -7.39 9.03 -47.57
N SER A 628 -7.73 10.29 -47.89
CA SER A 628 -7.34 11.43 -47.04
C SER A 628 -8.54 11.87 -46.23
N ARG A 629 -8.39 11.83 -44.90
CA ARG A 629 -9.40 12.36 -43.97
C ARG A 629 -9.20 13.87 -43.80
N LYS A 630 -10.28 14.58 -43.48
CA LYS A 630 -10.25 16.03 -43.28
C LYS A 630 -9.72 16.37 -41.88
N PRO A 631 -8.61 17.10 -41.75
CA PRO A 631 -8.15 17.53 -40.43
C PRO A 631 -9.07 18.61 -39.83
N TYR A 632 -9.28 18.58 -38.53
CA TYR A 632 -9.78 19.72 -37.76
C TYR A 632 -8.82 20.02 -36.62
N TYR A 633 -8.66 21.29 -36.27
CA TYR A 633 -7.78 21.67 -35.18
C TYR A 633 -8.46 21.50 -33.83
N HIS A 634 -7.74 20.87 -32.90
CA HIS A 634 -8.11 20.83 -31.51
C HIS A 634 -7.04 21.55 -30.67
N PHE A 635 -7.33 22.77 -30.27
CA PHE A 635 -6.44 23.59 -29.49
C PHE A 635 -6.51 23.20 -28.01
N ILE A 636 -5.36 22.97 -27.40
CA ILE A 636 -5.22 22.77 -25.97
C ILE A 636 -4.54 24.02 -25.40
N VAL A 637 -5.23 24.71 -24.50
CA VAL A 637 -4.73 25.90 -23.84
C VAL A 637 -4.39 25.58 -22.38
N ASP A 638 -3.17 25.88 -22.00
CA ASP A 638 -2.70 25.75 -20.63
C ASP A 638 -3.37 26.80 -19.73
N ALA A 639 -4.32 26.35 -18.93
CA ALA A 639 -5.02 27.16 -17.93
C ALA A 639 -4.58 26.80 -16.50
N SER A 640 -3.40 26.24 -16.33
CA SER A 640 -2.83 25.92 -15.01
C SER A 640 -2.34 27.15 -14.27
N ALA A 641 -2.19 27.01 -12.96
CA ALA A 641 -1.58 28.04 -12.13
C ALA A 641 -0.06 28.11 -12.41
N ASN A 642 0.42 29.27 -12.84
CA ASN A 642 1.85 29.49 -13.05
C ASN A 642 2.52 29.94 -11.75
N TRP A 643 3.19 29.02 -11.06
CA TRP A 643 3.87 29.25 -9.77
C TRP A 643 5.29 29.80 -9.89
N ASN A 644 5.77 30.11 -11.10
CA ASN A 644 7.09 30.67 -11.33
C ASN A 644 7.13 32.21 -11.22
N ASP A 645 6.14 32.83 -10.61
CA ASP A 645 6.27 34.26 -10.25
C ASP A 645 7.35 34.39 -9.17
N PRO A 646 8.44 35.15 -9.41
CA PRO A 646 9.50 35.36 -8.43
C PRO A 646 9.02 36.04 -7.14
N ASN A 647 7.83 36.61 -7.13
CA ASN A 647 7.17 37.17 -5.94
C ASN A 647 6.30 36.16 -5.18
N PHE A 648 6.17 34.94 -5.67
CA PHE A 648 5.39 33.92 -5.00
C PHE A 648 6.18 33.26 -3.86
N SER A 649 5.74 33.46 -2.62
CA SER A 649 6.31 32.83 -1.43
C SER A 649 5.32 31.82 -0.86
N TRP A 650 5.72 30.57 -0.77
CA TRP A 650 4.99 29.48 -0.11
C TRP A 650 4.58 29.79 1.32
N TYR A 651 5.42 30.54 2.03
CA TYR A 651 5.15 30.95 3.40
C TYR A 651 3.93 31.88 3.50
N ASN A 652 3.75 32.72 2.49
CA ASN A 652 2.61 33.66 2.42
C ASN A 652 1.32 32.99 1.94
N TYR A 653 1.40 31.95 1.11
CA TYR A 653 0.22 31.22 0.62
C TYR A 653 -0.47 30.40 1.72
N ASN A 654 0.29 29.75 2.60
CA ASN A 654 -0.27 28.98 3.73
C ASN A 654 -0.82 29.85 4.86
N ASN A 655 -0.36 31.10 4.99
CA ASN A 655 -0.74 32.01 6.05
C ASN A 655 -1.69 33.15 5.65
N SER A 656 -1.82 33.43 4.38
CA SER A 656 -2.75 34.42 3.87
C SER A 656 -3.34 33.92 2.55
N ARG A 657 -4.65 34.05 2.39
CA ARG A 657 -5.36 33.81 1.12
C ARG A 657 -4.90 34.82 0.05
N SER A 658 -3.60 34.83 -0.29
CA SER A 658 -3.08 35.74 -1.30
C SER A 658 -3.40 35.19 -2.69
N THR A 659 -4.30 35.83 -3.38
CA THR A 659 -4.56 35.65 -4.80
C THR A 659 -3.31 36.02 -5.62
N ILE A 660 -3.03 35.23 -6.67
CA ILE A 660 -2.00 35.57 -7.68
C ILE A 660 -2.34 36.96 -8.22
N PRO A 661 -1.35 37.84 -8.41
CA PRO A 661 -1.60 39.17 -8.98
C PRO A 661 -2.39 39.07 -10.29
N SER A 662 -3.50 39.76 -10.37
CA SER A 662 -4.43 39.75 -11.51
C SER A 662 -3.74 40.10 -12.85
N ASP A 663 -2.71 40.92 -12.81
CA ASP A 663 -1.99 41.41 -13.99
C ASP A 663 -1.17 40.35 -14.70
N THR A 664 -0.59 39.38 -13.96
CA THR A 664 0.20 38.27 -14.54
C THR A 664 -0.74 37.26 -15.25
N ILE A 665 -1.87 36.95 -14.63
CA ILE A 665 -2.89 36.10 -15.22
C ILE A 665 -3.45 36.70 -16.50
N TYR A 666 -3.75 37.99 -16.49
CA TYR A 666 -4.29 38.68 -17.65
C TYR A 666 -3.30 38.72 -18.84
N LYS A 667 -1.99 38.95 -18.59
CA LYS A 667 -0.96 38.91 -19.63
C LYS A 667 -0.87 37.55 -20.31
N ASN A 668 -0.92 36.44 -19.56
CA ASN A 668 -0.88 35.11 -20.15
C ASN A 668 -2.11 34.80 -20.98
N LYS A 669 -3.31 35.20 -20.55
CA LYS A 669 -4.54 35.03 -21.31
C LYS A 669 -4.49 35.75 -22.64
N SER A 670 -4.07 37.02 -22.65
CA SER A 670 -3.91 37.81 -23.87
C SER A 670 -2.86 37.24 -24.82
N LYS A 671 -1.76 36.69 -24.30
CA LYS A 671 -0.73 36.01 -25.07
C LYS A 671 -1.27 34.78 -25.81
N TYR A 672 -2.02 33.94 -25.12
CA TYR A 672 -2.63 32.76 -25.75
C TYR A 672 -3.68 33.13 -26.79
N THR A 673 -4.49 34.14 -26.51
CA THR A 673 -5.46 34.66 -27.49
C THR A 673 -4.75 35.11 -28.79
N ASN A 674 -3.67 35.89 -28.67
CA ASN A 674 -2.91 36.37 -29.84
C ASN A 674 -2.21 35.20 -30.55
N ALA A 675 -1.63 34.24 -29.80
CA ALA A 675 -0.96 33.10 -30.43
C ALA A 675 -1.93 32.22 -31.23
N ILE A 676 -3.15 31.99 -30.73
CA ILE A 676 -4.17 31.25 -31.46
C ILE A 676 -4.62 31.99 -32.72
N LYS A 677 -4.84 33.33 -32.63
CA LYS A 677 -5.17 34.17 -33.81
C LYS A 677 -4.07 34.10 -34.84
N ASN A 678 -2.83 34.35 -34.47
CA ASN A 678 -1.67 34.30 -35.39
C ASN A 678 -1.54 32.93 -36.06
N PHE A 679 -1.81 31.85 -35.32
CA PHE A 679 -1.79 30.50 -35.88
C PHE A 679 -2.90 30.33 -36.94
N LEU A 680 -4.13 30.75 -36.65
CA LEU A 680 -5.28 30.63 -37.54
C LEU A 680 -5.08 31.53 -38.82
N ASP A 681 -4.46 32.69 -38.68
CA ASP A 681 -4.21 33.57 -39.83
C ASP A 681 -3.12 33.02 -40.76
N LYS A 682 -2.11 32.32 -40.21
CA LYS A 682 -1.06 31.66 -41.00
C LYS A 682 -1.52 30.37 -41.68
N ASN A 683 -2.58 29.72 -41.18
CA ASN A 683 -3.11 28.44 -41.69
C ASN A 683 -4.58 28.53 -42.12
N PRO A 684 -4.96 29.37 -43.04
CA PRO A 684 -6.37 29.65 -43.35
C PRO A 684 -7.06 28.57 -44.17
N ALA A 685 -6.31 27.72 -44.89
CA ALA A 685 -6.86 26.85 -45.93
C ALA A 685 -7.19 25.41 -45.44
N GLU A 686 -6.58 24.95 -44.34
CA GLU A 686 -6.62 23.54 -43.93
C GLU A 686 -7.58 23.28 -42.79
N ALA A 687 -8.12 24.29 -42.12
CA ALA A 687 -9.05 24.13 -41.03
C ALA A 687 -10.46 24.57 -41.40
N ASP A 688 -11.41 23.66 -41.40
CA ASP A 688 -12.81 24.05 -41.30
C ASP A 688 -13.05 24.61 -39.88
N LYS A 689 -13.08 25.95 -39.80
CA LYS A 689 -13.20 26.68 -38.53
C LYS A 689 -14.47 26.27 -37.74
N ARG A 690 -15.46 25.65 -38.41
CA ARG A 690 -16.71 25.21 -37.78
C ARG A 690 -16.55 23.96 -36.91
N ASP A 691 -15.61 23.10 -37.26
CA ASP A 691 -15.36 21.84 -36.52
C ASP A 691 -14.22 21.94 -35.50
N SER A 692 -13.47 23.04 -35.51
CA SER A 692 -12.36 23.25 -34.61
C SER A 692 -12.83 23.44 -33.15
N LYS A 693 -12.07 22.92 -32.21
CA LYS A 693 -12.39 22.91 -30.77
C LYS A 693 -11.28 23.51 -29.96
N ILE A 694 -11.62 24.00 -28.77
CA ILE A 694 -10.70 24.46 -27.75
C ILE A 694 -10.94 23.68 -26.44
N SER A 695 -9.88 23.17 -25.88
CA SER A 695 -9.85 22.61 -24.52
C SER A 695 -9.00 23.49 -23.61
N TYR A 696 -9.62 24.04 -22.56
CA TYR A 696 -8.89 24.73 -21.48
C TYR A 696 -8.53 23.69 -20.44
N VAL A 697 -7.24 23.54 -20.17
CA VAL A 697 -6.70 22.47 -19.34
C VAL A 697 -6.00 23.02 -18.11
N ASN A 698 -6.55 22.70 -16.98
CA ASN A 698 -5.94 22.91 -15.67
C ASN A 698 -6.03 21.58 -14.89
N THR A 699 -6.43 21.59 -13.63
CA THR A 699 -6.81 20.36 -12.92
C THR A 699 -7.92 19.60 -13.67
N TYR A 700 -8.82 20.34 -14.34
CA TYR A 700 -9.92 19.77 -15.13
C TYR A 700 -9.84 20.21 -16.59
N ILE A 701 -10.60 19.55 -17.44
CA ILE A 701 -10.69 19.86 -18.86
C ILE A 701 -12.09 20.38 -19.16
N SER A 702 -12.18 21.59 -19.69
CA SER A 702 -13.39 22.15 -20.26
C SER A 702 -13.22 22.37 -21.76
N GLU A 703 -14.12 21.79 -22.54
CA GLU A 703 -14.09 21.82 -23.99
C GLU A 703 -15.20 22.73 -24.51
N THR A 704 -14.89 23.54 -25.52
CA THR A 704 -15.81 24.37 -26.25
C THR A 704 -15.48 24.35 -27.74
N THR A 705 -16.42 24.74 -28.57
CA THR A 705 -16.16 24.92 -29.99
C THR A 705 -15.47 26.25 -30.26
N LEU A 706 -14.69 26.36 -31.33
CA LEU A 706 -14.05 27.60 -31.76
C LEU A 706 -15.08 28.54 -32.37
N ASN A 707 -15.92 29.11 -31.52
CA ASN A 707 -17.01 30.04 -31.90
C ASN A 707 -16.57 31.52 -31.73
N THR A 708 -17.45 32.47 -31.95
CA THR A 708 -17.17 33.90 -31.81
C THR A 708 -16.89 34.34 -30.37
N ASP A 709 -17.22 33.55 -29.37
CA ASP A 709 -17.08 33.93 -27.96
C ASP A 709 -15.90 33.25 -27.25
N TRP A 710 -15.12 32.39 -27.91
CA TRP A 710 -14.00 31.65 -27.29
C TRP A 710 -12.97 32.57 -26.63
N GLU A 711 -12.74 33.77 -27.16
CA GLU A 711 -11.84 34.74 -26.56
C GLU A 711 -12.33 35.25 -25.20
N LYS A 712 -13.63 35.51 -25.09
CA LYS A 712 -14.25 35.94 -23.83
C LYS A 712 -14.23 34.78 -22.81
N GLU A 713 -14.45 33.56 -23.28
CA GLU A 713 -14.37 32.37 -22.45
C GLU A 713 -12.96 32.20 -21.87
N LEU A 714 -11.90 32.32 -22.69
CA LEU A 714 -10.52 32.26 -22.25
C LEU A 714 -10.20 33.36 -21.24
N LEU A 715 -10.64 34.60 -21.50
CA LEU A 715 -10.39 35.73 -20.60
C LEU A 715 -11.07 35.57 -19.23
N ASN A 716 -12.23 34.91 -19.19
CA ASN A 716 -12.97 34.65 -17.96
C ASN A 716 -12.56 33.34 -17.26
N LYS A 717 -11.77 32.47 -17.90
CA LYS A 717 -11.37 31.19 -17.33
C LYS A 717 -10.46 31.38 -16.10
N GLU A 718 -10.72 30.65 -15.05
CA GLU A 718 -9.86 30.62 -13.87
C GLU A 718 -8.63 29.73 -14.12
N PHE A 719 -7.45 30.23 -13.86
CA PHE A 719 -6.18 29.51 -13.96
C PHE A 719 -5.85 28.92 -12.59
N GLN A 720 -5.87 27.57 -12.50
CA GLN A 720 -5.69 26.86 -11.26
C GLN A 720 -5.12 25.44 -11.46
N GLY A 721 -4.49 24.91 -10.43
CA GLY A 721 -3.96 23.53 -10.46
C GLY A 721 -2.85 23.31 -11.47
N GLY A 722 -2.60 22.07 -11.82
CA GLY A 722 -1.56 21.64 -12.75
C GLY A 722 -2.06 21.53 -14.20
N PHE A 723 -1.13 21.55 -15.17
CA PHE A 723 -1.43 21.34 -16.58
C PHE A 723 -1.54 19.85 -16.89
N PHE A 724 -2.75 19.27 -16.82
CA PHE A 724 -3.00 17.85 -17.05
C PHE A 724 -3.17 17.52 -18.53
N LEU A 725 -2.08 17.69 -19.29
CA LEU A 725 -2.03 17.53 -20.75
C LEU A 725 -2.31 16.08 -21.18
N ASP A 726 -1.80 15.09 -20.44
CA ASP A 726 -2.04 13.67 -20.70
C ASP A 726 -3.52 13.33 -20.83
N ARG A 727 -4.31 13.78 -19.86
CA ARG A 727 -5.74 13.56 -19.86
C ARG A 727 -6.48 14.27 -21.01
N ALA A 728 -6.04 15.48 -21.37
CA ALA A 728 -6.61 16.22 -22.47
C ALA A 728 -6.41 15.49 -23.80
N ILE A 729 -5.18 15.04 -24.06
CA ILE A 729 -4.83 14.30 -25.26
C ILE A 729 -5.64 12.99 -25.33
N LYS A 730 -5.67 12.18 -24.26
CA LYS A 730 -6.44 10.94 -24.21
C LYS A 730 -7.92 11.15 -24.47
N LYS A 731 -8.53 12.17 -23.85
CA LYS A 731 -9.93 12.53 -24.09
C LYS A 731 -10.20 12.86 -25.56
N ILE A 732 -9.30 13.60 -26.21
CA ILE A 732 -9.42 13.96 -27.63
C ILE A 732 -9.29 12.72 -28.51
N LEU A 733 -8.30 11.86 -28.27
CA LEU A 733 -8.04 10.67 -29.05
C LEU A 733 -9.19 9.66 -28.94
N VAL A 734 -9.67 9.38 -27.72
CA VAL A 734 -10.84 8.51 -27.49
C VAL A 734 -12.09 9.09 -28.13
N GLY A 735 -12.35 10.39 -27.98
CA GLY A 735 -13.48 11.08 -28.59
C GLY A 735 -13.42 11.07 -30.12
N SER A 736 -12.22 11.15 -30.70
CA SER A 736 -12.03 11.03 -32.15
C SER A 736 -12.32 9.63 -32.68
N TYR A 737 -11.88 8.57 -31.98
CA TYR A 737 -12.11 7.18 -32.38
C TYR A 737 -13.60 6.82 -32.42
N THR A 738 -14.41 7.38 -31.55
CA THR A 738 -15.86 7.13 -31.50
C THR A 738 -16.67 7.93 -32.51
N ARG A 739 -16.05 8.88 -33.24
CA ARG A 739 -16.75 9.66 -34.29
C ARG A 739 -16.92 8.85 -35.59
N THR A 740 -18.02 9.10 -36.26
CA THR A 740 -18.36 8.43 -37.51
C THR A 740 -18.08 9.30 -38.76
N ASP A 741 -17.72 10.56 -38.58
CA ASP A 741 -17.37 11.49 -39.64
C ASP A 741 -15.96 11.27 -40.20
N ASN A 742 -15.75 11.65 -41.47
CA ASN A 742 -14.44 11.54 -42.13
C ASN A 742 -13.51 12.68 -41.73
N SER A 743 -13.33 12.89 -40.41
CA SER A 743 -12.42 13.91 -39.88
C SER A 743 -11.55 13.35 -38.78
N TYR A 744 -10.40 14.02 -38.52
CA TYR A 744 -9.50 13.65 -37.44
C TYR A 744 -8.88 14.88 -36.75
N PRO A 745 -8.53 14.81 -35.43
CA PRO A 745 -7.99 15.94 -34.70
C PRO A 745 -6.51 16.14 -35.00
N VAL A 746 -6.13 17.38 -35.31
CA VAL A 746 -4.76 17.86 -35.23
C VAL A 746 -4.62 18.62 -33.92
N ILE A 747 -3.90 18.01 -32.96
CA ILE A 747 -3.75 18.56 -31.60
C ILE A 747 -2.66 19.62 -31.59
N VAL A 748 -2.99 20.84 -31.17
CA VAL A 748 -2.07 21.98 -31.08
C VAL A 748 -2.13 22.57 -29.67
N VAL A 749 -1.01 22.54 -28.96
CA VAL A 749 -0.88 22.96 -27.55
C VAL A 749 -0.33 24.37 -27.46
N PHE A 750 -0.98 25.23 -26.69
CA PHE A 750 -0.54 26.58 -26.34
C PHE A 750 -0.20 26.59 -24.84
N SER A 751 1.09 26.62 -24.53
CA SER A 751 1.62 26.69 -23.17
C SER A 751 2.92 27.49 -23.17
N ASP A 752 3.20 28.16 -22.06
CA ASP A 752 4.47 28.87 -21.89
C ASP A 752 5.66 27.93 -21.76
N ASP A 753 5.42 26.77 -21.15
CA ASP A 753 6.42 25.73 -20.96
C ASP A 753 5.76 24.34 -20.96
N ILE A 754 5.82 23.65 -22.07
CA ILE A 754 5.25 22.28 -22.20
C ILE A 754 5.93 21.25 -21.28
N ASN A 755 7.16 21.53 -20.81
CA ASN A 755 7.85 20.60 -19.90
C ASN A 755 7.22 20.57 -18.49
N LYS A 756 6.36 21.52 -18.16
CA LYS A 756 5.57 21.54 -16.93
C LYS A 756 4.30 20.71 -17.04
N ALA A 757 3.96 20.25 -18.24
CA ALA A 757 2.78 19.42 -18.43
C ALA A 757 2.90 18.09 -17.68
N ILE A 758 1.79 17.65 -17.08
CA ILE A 758 1.66 16.31 -16.53
C ILE A 758 1.34 15.39 -17.70
N LEU A 759 2.35 14.61 -18.09
CA LEU A 759 2.31 13.64 -19.17
C LEU A 759 2.75 12.28 -18.64
N ASN A 760 1.94 11.26 -18.86
CA ASN A 760 2.30 9.86 -18.68
C ASN A 760 2.71 9.26 -20.02
N TYR A 761 3.36 8.08 -20.00
CA TYR A 761 3.95 7.47 -21.18
C TYR A 761 3.05 6.48 -21.92
N ASP A 762 1.76 6.47 -21.67
CA ASP A 762 0.86 5.40 -22.08
C ASP A 762 0.01 5.71 -23.32
N PHE A 763 0.46 6.62 -24.18
CA PHE A 763 -0.20 6.86 -25.48
C PHE A 763 -0.01 5.71 -26.46
N GLY A 764 0.97 4.85 -26.28
CA GLY A 764 1.18 3.65 -27.10
C GLY A 764 -0.02 2.70 -27.10
N ASP A 765 -0.74 2.63 -25.98
CA ASP A 765 -1.96 1.84 -25.87
C ASP A 765 -3.13 2.40 -26.69
N LEU A 766 -3.08 3.68 -27.09
CA LEU A 766 -4.04 4.37 -27.94
C LEU A 766 -3.62 4.46 -29.42
N GLN A 767 -2.53 3.79 -29.84
CA GLN A 767 -1.99 3.89 -31.19
C GLN A 767 -3.02 3.66 -32.29
N PHE A 768 -3.99 2.80 -32.06
CA PHE A 768 -5.07 2.52 -32.99
C PHE A 768 -6.06 3.68 -33.17
N THR A 769 -6.01 4.73 -32.36
CA THR A 769 -6.90 5.90 -32.41
C THR A 769 -6.37 7.05 -33.26
N TYR A 770 -5.08 7.01 -33.64
CA TYR A 770 -4.42 8.07 -34.43
C TYR A 770 -3.65 7.50 -35.64
N PRO A 771 -4.36 6.94 -36.63
CA PRO A 771 -3.74 6.27 -37.78
C PRO A 771 -3.02 7.23 -38.75
N GLU A 772 -3.33 8.53 -38.74
CA GLU A 772 -2.76 9.53 -39.66
C GLU A 772 -1.33 9.92 -39.25
N SER A 773 -1.10 10.09 -37.97
CA SER A 773 0.19 10.58 -37.47
C SER A 773 0.35 10.31 -35.98
N ASN A 774 1.57 9.99 -35.54
CA ASN A 774 1.93 9.83 -34.15
C ASN A 774 2.40 11.13 -33.51
N LEU A 775 2.02 12.30 -34.08
CA LEU A 775 2.49 13.62 -33.65
C LEU A 775 1.36 14.48 -33.09
N PHE A 776 1.70 15.26 -32.07
CA PHE A 776 0.97 16.47 -31.71
C PHE A 776 1.91 17.68 -31.76
N TYR A 777 1.36 18.87 -31.72
CA TYR A 777 2.14 20.09 -31.94
C TYR A 777 2.02 21.05 -30.78
N SER A 778 3.03 21.90 -30.58
CA SER A 778 2.95 23.05 -29.68
C SER A 778 3.39 24.31 -30.40
N VAL A 779 2.87 25.44 -29.95
CA VAL A 779 3.24 26.77 -30.48
C VAL A 779 3.93 27.56 -29.37
N GLN A 780 5.19 27.91 -29.60
CA GLN A 780 5.98 28.77 -28.73
C GLN A 780 6.65 29.90 -29.55
N ASN A 781 6.39 31.12 -29.18
CA ASN A 781 6.94 32.30 -29.87
C ASN A 781 6.79 32.25 -31.41
N ASP A 782 5.58 31.95 -31.86
CA ASP A 782 5.21 31.76 -33.28
C ASP A 782 5.93 30.64 -34.04
N THR A 783 6.69 29.79 -33.34
CA THR A 783 7.32 28.59 -33.89
C THR A 783 6.48 27.34 -33.56
N ILE A 784 6.19 26.54 -34.59
CA ILE A 784 5.49 25.25 -34.41
C ILE A 784 6.56 24.20 -34.10
N ARG A 785 6.28 23.39 -33.05
CA ARG A 785 7.13 22.27 -32.66
C ARG A 785 6.29 21.00 -32.70
N SER A 786 6.84 19.94 -33.29
CA SER A 786 6.23 18.61 -33.27
C SER A 786 6.73 17.81 -32.08
N HIS A 787 5.82 16.99 -31.51
CA HIS A 787 6.08 16.10 -30.39
C HIS A 787 5.49 14.73 -30.70
N THR A 788 6.21 13.66 -30.38
CA THR A 788 5.71 12.32 -30.63
C THR A 788 4.89 11.76 -29.48
N PHE A 789 3.81 11.02 -29.78
CA PHE A 789 3.08 10.25 -28.79
C PHE A 789 3.87 9.02 -28.26
N ALA A 790 4.90 8.59 -28.96
CA ALA A 790 5.70 7.42 -28.63
C ALA A 790 6.97 7.73 -27.82
N GLY A 791 7.13 8.95 -27.36
CA GLY A 791 8.34 9.39 -26.64
C GLY A 791 8.17 9.34 -25.14
N GLY A 792 9.26 9.05 -24.43
CA GLY A 792 9.31 9.02 -22.97
C GLY A 792 9.08 10.39 -22.28
N ALA A 793 9.52 10.52 -20.99
CA ALA A 793 9.30 11.67 -20.08
C ALA A 793 9.78 13.02 -20.59
N GLN A 794 10.60 13.05 -21.62
CA GLN A 794 11.03 14.28 -22.23
C GLN A 794 10.26 14.48 -23.51
N VAL A 795 9.57 15.60 -23.60
CA VAL A 795 8.90 16.03 -24.81
C VAL A 795 9.97 16.37 -25.82
N ILE A 796 10.33 15.42 -26.68
CA ILE A 796 11.27 15.66 -27.79
C ILE A 796 10.57 16.53 -28.81
N SER A 797 11.05 17.76 -29.00
CA SER A 797 10.46 18.73 -29.90
C SER A 797 11.38 19.04 -31.09
N ASN A 798 10.82 18.92 -32.27
CA ASN A 798 11.48 19.38 -33.49
C ASN A 798 10.74 20.60 -34.06
N ASN A 799 11.46 21.60 -34.53
CA ASN A 799 10.82 22.70 -35.24
C ASN A 799 10.29 22.20 -36.59
N VAL A 800 9.10 22.61 -36.94
CA VAL A 800 8.47 22.28 -38.23
C VAL A 800 7.88 23.52 -38.88
N ASP A 801 7.97 23.59 -40.19
CA ASP A 801 7.47 24.73 -40.95
C ASP A 801 5.97 24.65 -41.22
N SER A 802 5.45 23.41 -41.33
CA SER A 802 4.03 23.13 -41.58
C SER A 802 3.59 21.81 -40.96
N ILE A 803 2.30 21.67 -40.72
CA ILE A 803 1.67 20.45 -40.26
C ILE A 803 1.40 19.55 -41.46
N SER A 804 1.97 18.34 -41.46
CA SER A 804 1.78 17.37 -42.53
C SER A 804 0.51 16.54 -42.32
N THR A 805 -0.19 16.28 -43.40
CA THR A 805 -1.32 15.36 -43.44
C THR A 805 -0.92 14.05 -44.14
N HIS A 806 -1.38 12.92 -43.64
CA HIS A 806 -1.05 11.61 -44.18
C HIS A 806 -2.31 10.88 -44.61
N ALA A 807 -2.20 10.11 -45.69
CA ALA A 807 -3.27 9.21 -46.10
C ALA A 807 -3.39 8.02 -45.15
N VAL A 808 -4.56 7.42 -45.09
CA VAL A 808 -4.90 6.24 -44.30
C VAL A 808 -5.65 5.22 -45.17
N LYS A 809 -5.64 3.96 -44.76
CA LYS A 809 -6.42 2.91 -45.37
C LYS A 809 -7.82 2.88 -44.78
N ALA A 810 -8.87 2.83 -45.64
CA ALA A 810 -10.26 2.75 -45.21
C ALA A 810 -10.73 1.28 -45.15
N TRP A 811 -11.19 0.82 -44.00
CA TRP A 811 -11.72 -0.53 -43.80
C TRP A 811 -13.26 -0.51 -43.62
N PRO A 812 -14.03 -1.42 -44.26
CA PRO A 812 -13.60 -2.35 -45.32
C PRO A 812 -13.45 -1.68 -46.70
N ASN A 813 -14.02 -0.50 -46.89
CA ASN A 813 -13.92 0.29 -48.12
C ASN A 813 -14.24 1.77 -47.84
N PRO A 814 -13.86 2.70 -48.74
CA PRO A 814 -14.11 4.15 -48.54
C PRO A 814 -15.59 4.56 -48.52
N ALA A 815 -16.48 3.80 -49.15
CA ALA A 815 -17.90 4.15 -49.20
C ALA A 815 -18.60 3.98 -47.84
N ASN A 816 -18.18 2.98 -47.06
CA ASN A 816 -18.74 2.68 -45.74
C ASN A 816 -17.60 2.29 -44.75
N PRO A 817 -16.74 3.21 -44.39
CA PRO A 817 -15.62 2.91 -43.50
C PRO A 817 -16.10 2.65 -42.07
N THR A 818 -15.69 1.52 -41.49
CA THR A 818 -15.91 1.22 -40.08
C THR A 818 -14.70 1.59 -39.22
N ALA A 819 -13.51 1.63 -39.82
CA ALA A 819 -12.26 2.07 -39.19
C ALA A 819 -11.28 2.61 -40.23
N TYR A 820 -10.33 3.38 -39.78
CA TYR A 820 -9.19 3.86 -40.58
C TYR A 820 -7.89 3.27 -39.99
N LEU A 821 -6.98 2.87 -40.88
CA LEU A 821 -5.74 2.20 -40.53
C LEU A 821 -4.53 2.98 -41.04
N PRO A 822 -3.37 2.89 -40.41
CA PRO A 822 -2.13 3.48 -40.94
C PRO A 822 -1.83 2.92 -42.35
N ASP A 823 -1.38 3.79 -43.25
CA ASP A 823 -0.93 3.38 -44.59
C ASP A 823 0.54 2.94 -44.52
N ASP A 824 0.76 1.75 -43.93
CA ASP A 824 2.05 1.09 -43.75
C ASP A 824 1.95 -0.41 -44.13
N ASP A 825 3.08 -1.07 -44.11
CA ASP A 825 3.25 -2.49 -44.46
C ASP A 825 3.07 -3.46 -43.30
N LYS A 826 2.45 -2.99 -42.17
CA LYS A 826 2.29 -3.80 -40.93
C LYS A 826 0.82 -4.25 -40.80
N PRO A 827 0.54 -5.38 -40.16
CA PRO A 827 -0.81 -5.78 -39.84
C PRO A 827 -1.49 -4.77 -38.90
N SER A 828 -2.81 -4.78 -38.85
CA SER A 828 -3.59 -3.88 -38.00
C SER A 828 -4.70 -4.65 -37.29
N VAL A 829 -5.18 -4.11 -36.18
CA VAL A 829 -6.36 -4.61 -35.48
C VAL A 829 -7.38 -3.51 -35.30
N ILE A 830 -8.66 -3.86 -35.37
CA ILE A 830 -9.77 -2.95 -35.17
C ILE A 830 -10.82 -3.58 -34.27
N LEU A 831 -11.41 -2.78 -33.39
CA LEU A 831 -12.56 -3.21 -32.60
C LEU A 831 -13.82 -3.20 -33.44
N ASN A 832 -14.57 -4.30 -33.40
CA ASN A 832 -15.87 -4.44 -34.08
C ASN A 832 -17.00 -3.96 -33.18
N THR A 833 -16.86 -4.15 -31.88
CA THR A 833 -17.87 -3.80 -30.90
C THR A 833 -17.88 -2.32 -30.57
N ARG A 834 -19.06 -1.76 -30.35
CA ARG A 834 -19.25 -0.42 -29.77
C ARG A 834 -19.63 -0.48 -28.29
N ASN A 835 -19.75 -1.68 -27.74
CA ASN A 835 -20.02 -1.86 -26.31
C ASN A 835 -18.81 -1.42 -25.49
N LYS A 836 -19.05 -0.88 -24.27
CA LYS A 836 -17.98 -0.49 -23.37
C LYS A 836 -17.25 -1.68 -22.74
N THR A 837 -17.91 -2.82 -22.68
CA THR A 837 -17.40 -4.06 -22.05
C THR A 837 -17.39 -5.19 -23.08
N SER A 838 -16.52 -6.15 -22.89
CA SER A 838 -16.45 -7.36 -23.72
C SER A 838 -17.33 -8.47 -23.13
N ASP A 839 -18.01 -9.21 -23.99
CA ASP A 839 -18.78 -10.39 -23.59
C ASP A 839 -17.91 -11.67 -23.49
N ILE A 840 -16.58 -11.56 -23.68
CA ILE A 840 -15.63 -12.68 -23.64
C ILE A 840 -15.57 -13.28 -22.24
N THR A 841 -15.94 -14.53 -22.14
CA THR A 841 -15.89 -15.30 -20.88
C THR A 841 -14.65 -16.18 -20.79
N GLN A 842 -14.31 -16.66 -19.59
CA GLN A 842 -13.20 -17.62 -19.42
C GLN A 842 -13.38 -18.90 -20.24
N THR A 843 -14.61 -19.30 -20.58
CA THR A 843 -14.87 -20.51 -21.37
C THR A 843 -14.33 -20.39 -22.80
N ASP A 844 -14.29 -19.20 -23.35
CA ASP A 844 -13.86 -18.94 -24.72
C ASP A 844 -12.34 -18.95 -24.89
N ILE A 845 -11.61 -18.81 -23.81
CA ILE A 845 -10.13 -18.73 -23.77
C ILE A 845 -9.50 -20.13 -23.72
N LYS A 846 -8.60 -20.41 -24.67
CA LYS A 846 -7.82 -21.66 -24.78
C LYS A 846 -6.36 -21.42 -24.39
N LYS A 847 -5.67 -22.50 -23.98
CA LYS A 847 -4.26 -22.44 -23.60
C LYS A 847 -3.35 -22.32 -24.82
N LYS A 848 -2.42 -21.34 -24.79
CA LYS A 848 -1.44 -21.06 -25.85
C LYS A 848 -2.12 -21.10 -27.23
N ASP A 849 -3.06 -20.18 -27.44
CA ASP A 849 -3.90 -20.11 -28.64
C ASP A 849 -3.95 -18.66 -29.13
N TRP A 850 -3.64 -18.46 -30.40
CA TRP A 850 -3.52 -17.14 -30.99
C TRP A 850 -4.82 -16.32 -30.94
N GLU A 851 -5.98 -16.98 -31.23
CA GLU A 851 -7.28 -16.29 -31.18
C GLU A 851 -7.61 -15.82 -29.78
N SER A 852 -7.23 -16.60 -28.76
CA SER A 852 -7.37 -16.18 -27.34
C SER A 852 -6.51 -14.95 -27.03
N GLY A 853 -5.31 -14.83 -27.60
CA GLY A 853 -4.50 -13.61 -27.54
C GLY A 853 -5.18 -12.40 -28.15
N LEU A 854 -5.78 -12.59 -29.33
CA LEU A 854 -6.53 -11.54 -30.04
C LEU A 854 -7.76 -11.08 -29.24
N GLN A 855 -8.51 -12.01 -28.65
CA GLN A 855 -9.65 -11.69 -27.79
C GLN A 855 -9.24 -10.89 -26.54
N MET A 856 -8.13 -11.26 -25.89
CA MET A 856 -7.59 -10.51 -24.74
C MET A 856 -7.09 -9.12 -25.15
N GLN A 857 -6.57 -8.96 -26.37
CA GLN A 857 -6.24 -7.66 -26.93
C GLN A 857 -7.47 -6.78 -27.08
N ALA A 858 -8.61 -7.34 -27.53
CA ALA A 858 -9.88 -6.60 -27.58
C ALA A 858 -10.30 -6.12 -26.19
N GLN A 859 -10.23 -6.98 -25.18
CA GLN A 859 -10.53 -6.60 -23.78
C GLN A 859 -9.65 -5.46 -23.30
N TRP A 860 -8.35 -5.51 -23.61
CA TRP A 860 -7.43 -4.43 -23.25
C TRP A 860 -7.75 -3.13 -23.97
N MET A 861 -7.95 -3.17 -25.29
CA MET A 861 -8.31 -1.98 -26.07
C MET A 861 -9.60 -1.31 -25.56
N LEU A 862 -10.61 -2.09 -25.17
CA LEU A 862 -11.84 -1.58 -24.56
C LEU A 862 -11.58 -0.90 -23.21
N GLN A 863 -10.73 -1.48 -22.35
CA GLN A 863 -10.36 -0.84 -21.08
C GLN A 863 -9.59 0.47 -21.27
N VAL A 864 -8.81 0.58 -22.34
CA VAL A 864 -8.08 1.81 -22.68
C VAL A 864 -9.03 2.89 -23.22
N LEU A 865 -10.01 2.51 -24.05
CA LEU A 865 -11.03 3.42 -24.56
C LEU A 865 -12.03 3.86 -23.48
N TYR A 866 -12.40 2.94 -22.61
CA TYR A 866 -13.37 3.16 -21.54
C TYR A 866 -12.76 2.84 -20.17
N PRO A 867 -11.85 3.70 -19.66
CA PRO A 867 -11.15 3.43 -18.40
C PRO A 867 -12.09 3.28 -17.19
N ASP A 868 -13.30 3.85 -17.27
CA ASP A 868 -14.35 3.75 -16.25
C ASP A 868 -14.83 2.30 -16.02
N THR A 869 -14.72 1.44 -17.05
CA THR A 869 -15.10 0.02 -16.93
C THR A 869 -13.97 -0.87 -16.42
N ALA A 870 -12.76 -0.35 -16.40
CA ALA A 870 -11.57 -1.14 -16.13
C ALA A 870 -11.56 -1.74 -14.70
N ASP A 871 -12.23 -1.12 -13.71
CA ASP A 871 -12.36 -1.69 -12.35
C ASP A 871 -13.22 -2.97 -12.32
N GLN A 872 -14.05 -3.19 -13.34
CA GLN A 872 -14.88 -4.37 -13.48
C GLN A 872 -14.20 -5.45 -14.34
N GLU A 873 -13.48 -5.03 -15.38
CA GLU A 873 -12.97 -5.89 -16.46
C GLU A 873 -11.52 -6.38 -16.23
N TRP A 874 -10.69 -5.66 -15.41
CA TRP A 874 -9.27 -5.98 -15.28
C TRP A 874 -8.99 -7.37 -14.69
N LEU A 875 -9.80 -7.82 -13.73
CA LEU A 875 -9.67 -9.16 -13.15
C LEU A 875 -9.94 -10.27 -14.18
N THR A 876 -10.96 -10.07 -15.01
CA THR A 876 -11.31 -11.01 -16.09
C THR A 876 -10.15 -11.15 -17.07
N LEU A 877 -9.52 -10.04 -17.47
CA LEU A 877 -8.36 -10.08 -18.36
C LEU A 877 -7.16 -10.79 -17.72
N ILE A 878 -6.88 -10.58 -16.44
CA ILE A 878 -5.82 -11.31 -15.73
C ILE A 878 -6.13 -12.82 -15.65
N GLN A 879 -7.37 -13.19 -15.34
CA GLN A 879 -7.78 -14.60 -15.27
C GLN A 879 -7.69 -15.28 -16.65
N ASN A 880 -8.05 -14.58 -17.72
CA ASN A 880 -7.92 -15.03 -19.09
C ASN A 880 -6.44 -15.20 -19.48
N SER A 881 -5.57 -14.27 -19.09
CA SER A 881 -4.13 -14.36 -19.26
C SER A 881 -3.54 -15.60 -18.55
N PHE A 882 -3.92 -15.84 -17.29
CA PHE A 882 -3.46 -17.04 -16.57
C PHE A 882 -3.96 -18.34 -17.18
N LYS A 883 -5.20 -18.36 -17.67
CA LYS A 883 -5.76 -19.53 -18.33
C LYS A 883 -5.07 -19.82 -19.65
N SER A 884 -4.84 -18.79 -20.46
CA SER A 884 -4.20 -18.94 -21.78
C SER A 884 -2.69 -19.17 -21.68
N GLY A 885 -2.04 -18.68 -20.62
CA GLY A 885 -0.59 -18.58 -20.52
C GLY A 885 0.01 -17.49 -21.41
N ILE A 886 -0.80 -16.60 -21.98
CA ILE A 886 -0.33 -15.47 -22.79
C ILE A 886 -0.21 -14.22 -21.94
N MET A 887 0.96 -13.56 -22.00
CA MET A 887 1.21 -12.32 -21.29
C MET A 887 0.39 -11.16 -21.85
N THR A 888 -0.22 -10.38 -20.97
CA THR A 888 -1.02 -9.19 -21.30
C THR A 888 -0.44 -7.93 -20.62
N PRO A 889 -0.89 -6.73 -20.97
CA PRO A 889 -0.45 -5.51 -20.27
C PRO A 889 -0.64 -5.50 -18.74
N LEU A 890 -1.49 -6.38 -18.20
CA LEU A 890 -1.75 -6.54 -16.76
C LEU A 890 -0.96 -7.67 -16.10
N THR A 891 -0.26 -8.49 -16.88
CA THR A 891 0.51 -9.63 -16.40
C THR A 891 1.98 -9.55 -16.83
N ALA A 892 2.83 -10.32 -16.18
CA ALA A 892 4.27 -10.36 -16.44
C ALA A 892 4.78 -11.78 -16.19
N TYR A 893 5.80 -12.19 -16.95
CA TYR A 893 6.57 -13.40 -16.67
C TYR A 893 7.72 -13.09 -15.74
N ILE A 894 7.87 -13.86 -14.67
CA ILE A 894 8.99 -13.77 -13.72
C ILE A 894 9.60 -15.14 -13.50
N VAL A 895 10.92 -15.23 -13.53
CA VAL A 895 11.66 -16.39 -13.05
C VAL A 895 12.11 -16.13 -11.61
N VAL A 896 11.92 -17.10 -10.74
CA VAL A 896 12.31 -17.10 -9.33
C VAL A 896 13.04 -18.41 -8.98
N GLU A 897 13.99 -18.34 -8.06
CA GLU A 897 14.92 -19.45 -7.77
C GLU A 897 14.34 -20.53 -6.86
N ASN A 898 13.46 -20.17 -5.92
CA ASN A 898 13.10 -21.06 -4.82
C ASN A 898 11.63 -20.96 -4.41
N GLU A 899 11.17 -21.94 -3.63
CA GLU A 899 9.79 -22.04 -3.19
C GLU A 899 9.35 -20.89 -2.26
N ALA A 900 10.27 -20.27 -1.51
CA ALA A 900 9.93 -19.13 -0.67
C ALA A 900 9.60 -17.90 -1.52
N GLN A 901 10.37 -17.64 -2.57
CA GLN A 901 10.09 -16.57 -3.54
C GLN A 901 8.77 -16.82 -4.27
N LYS A 902 8.45 -18.09 -4.63
CA LYS A 902 7.15 -18.48 -5.21
C LYS A 902 6.01 -18.21 -4.23
N ALA A 903 6.20 -18.53 -2.94
CA ALA A 903 5.20 -18.28 -1.91
C ALA A 903 4.93 -16.78 -1.69
N ILE A 904 5.98 -15.96 -1.69
CA ILE A 904 5.85 -14.49 -1.62
C ILE A 904 5.16 -13.94 -2.86
N LEU A 905 5.54 -14.40 -4.05
CA LEU A 905 4.89 -13.97 -5.30
C LEU A 905 3.38 -14.25 -5.23
N LYS A 906 2.99 -15.44 -4.80
CA LYS A 906 1.58 -15.80 -4.62
C LYS A 906 0.89 -14.89 -3.60
N LYS A 907 1.51 -14.64 -2.45
CA LYS A 907 0.98 -13.74 -1.41
C LYS A 907 0.78 -12.32 -1.95
N LYS A 908 1.80 -11.76 -2.62
CA LYS A 908 1.73 -10.41 -3.20
C LYS A 908 0.72 -10.32 -4.35
N GLN A 909 0.56 -11.38 -5.12
CA GLN A 909 -0.47 -11.48 -6.13
C GLN A 909 -1.89 -11.47 -5.51
N GLU A 910 -2.12 -12.22 -4.44
CA GLU A 910 -3.38 -12.17 -3.70
C GLU A 910 -3.67 -10.76 -3.14
N GLU A 911 -2.65 -10.06 -2.67
CA GLU A 911 -2.74 -8.66 -2.24
C GLU A 911 -3.12 -7.73 -3.40
N ALA A 912 -2.43 -7.84 -4.53
CA ALA A 912 -2.70 -7.04 -5.71
C ALA A 912 -4.11 -7.25 -6.25
N LEU A 913 -4.58 -8.50 -6.29
CA LEU A 913 -5.90 -8.87 -6.84
C LEU A 913 -7.07 -8.53 -5.90
N SER A 914 -6.82 -8.40 -4.59
CA SER A 914 -7.87 -8.10 -3.60
C SER A 914 -8.07 -6.61 -3.33
N GLY A 915 -7.12 -5.75 -3.72
CA GLY A 915 -7.13 -4.32 -3.44
C GLY A 915 -7.41 -3.46 -4.67
N ASN A 916 -7.37 -2.13 -4.48
CA ASN A 916 -7.56 -1.18 -5.57
C ASN A 916 -6.41 -1.28 -6.59
N ARG A 917 -6.75 -1.45 -7.87
CA ARG A 917 -5.77 -1.62 -8.98
C ARG A 917 -4.86 -0.40 -9.17
N SER A 918 -5.30 0.78 -8.79
CA SER A 918 -4.53 2.02 -8.94
C SER A 918 -3.54 2.28 -7.81
N LEU A 919 -3.56 1.45 -6.75
CA LEU A 919 -2.57 1.48 -5.68
C LEU A 919 -1.38 0.56 -5.99
N ASP A 920 -0.24 0.86 -5.37
CA ASP A 920 0.99 0.10 -5.51
C ASP A 920 1.10 -0.94 -4.39
N LEU A 921 1.91 -1.98 -4.60
CA LEU A 921 2.22 -2.91 -3.53
C LEU A 921 3.08 -2.23 -2.47
N SER A 922 2.84 -2.55 -1.21
CA SER A 922 3.64 -2.05 -0.11
C SER A 922 5.01 -2.73 -0.11
N ASP A 923 6.07 -1.96 0.15
CA ASP A 923 7.41 -2.50 0.38
C ASP A 923 7.48 -3.30 1.69
N ASP A 924 6.52 -3.09 2.58
CA ASP A 924 6.41 -3.82 3.83
C ASP A 924 5.76 -5.18 3.62
N THR A 925 6.48 -6.24 3.96
CA THR A 925 5.90 -7.57 4.20
C THR A 925 5.17 -7.63 5.55
N GLN A 926 5.23 -6.56 6.29
CA GLN A 926 4.65 -6.38 7.62
C GLN A 926 3.14 -6.24 7.53
N ARG A 927 2.49 -7.37 7.32
CA ARG A 927 1.14 -7.48 7.85
C ARG A 927 1.28 -7.83 9.33
N MET A 928 0.81 -6.99 10.21
CA MET A 928 0.08 -7.55 11.34
C MET A 928 -1.00 -8.39 10.67
N SER A 929 -0.83 -9.71 10.69
CA SER A 929 -1.93 -10.61 10.37
C SER A 929 -2.96 -10.31 11.43
N GLU A 930 -3.82 -9.34 11.11
CA GLU A 930 -4.97 -9.04 11.95
C GLU A 930 -5.72 -10.36 12.06
N PRO A 931 -6.05 -10.79 13.27
CA PRO A 931 -6.89 -11.96 13.41
C PRO A 931 -8.12 -11.66 12.58
N ASP A 932 -8.38 -12.49 11.58
CA ASP A 932 -9.50 -12.38 10.65
C ASP A 932 -10.70 -11.81 11.42
N LEU A 933 -11.33 -10.76 10.91
CA LEU A 933 -12.57 -10.20 11.48
C LEU A 933 -13.57 -11.32 11.81
N PHE A 934 -13.46 -12.42 11.06
CA PHE A 934 -14.21 -13.67 11.30
C PHE A 934 -13.84 -14.33 12.64
N ILE A 935 -12.55 -14.36 13.04
CA ILE A 935 -12.11 -14.91 14.34
C ILE A 935 -12.60 -14.01 15.48
N ILE A 936 -12.51 -12.69 15.31
CA ILE A 936 -13.05 -11.74 16.30
C ILE A 936 -14.58 -11.86 16.39
N ALA A 937 -15.27 -11.96 15.26
CA ALA A 937 -16.71 -12.16 15.22
C ALA A 937 -17.12 -13.52 15.80
N LEU A 938 -16.34 -14.59 15.55
CA LEU A 938 -16.56 -15.93 16.10
C LEU A 938 -16.32 -15.95 17.62
N LEU A 939 -15.28 -15.29 18.11
CA LEU A 939 -15.00 -15.14 19.55
C LEU A 939 -16.08 -14.29 20.22
N PHE A 940 -16.54 -13.22 19.57
CA PHE A 940 -17.66 -12.41 20.06
C PHE A 940 -18.98 -13.19 20.05
N GLY A 941 -19.22 -13.98 19.01
CA GLY A 941 -20.36 -14.91 18.89
C GLY A 941 -20.34 -16.00 19.97
N LEU A 942 -19.18 -16.61 20.23
CA LEU A 942 -18.98 -17.58 21.30
C LEU A 942 -19.18 -16.95 22.68
N PHE A 943 -18.71 -15.71 22.87
CA PHE A 943 -18.94 -14.96 24.11
C PHE A 943 -20.42 -14.66 24.34
N ILE A 944 -21.16 -14.23 23.30
CA ILE A 944 -22.61 -14.01 23.35
C ILE A 944 -23.36 -15.34 23.61
N PHE A 945 -22.97 -16.44 22.93
CA PHE A 945 -23.56 -17.77 23.10
C PHE A 945 -23.36 -18.30 24.53
N TYR A 946 -22.12 -18.18 25.05
CA TYR A 946 -21.79 -18.53 26.44
C TYR A 946 -22.58 -17.68 27.44
N TYR A 947 -22.73 -16.40 27.19
CA TYR A 947 -23.51 -15.48 28.03
C TYR A 947 -25.00 -15.83 28.01
N LYS A 948 -25.57 -16.14 26.82
CA LYS A 948 -26.99 -16.63 26.71
C LYS A 948 -27.20 -17.96 27.40
N ARG A 949 -26.28 -18.94 27.30
CA ARG A 949 -26.36 -20.26 27.94
C ARG A 949 -26.30 -20.15 29.47
N LYS A 950 -25.51 -19.19 30.00
CA LYS A 950 -25.44 -18.90 31.45
C LYS A 950 -26.73 -18.27 31.98
N LYS A 951 -27.45 -17.53 31.14
CA LYS A 951 -28.71 -16.87 31.48
C LYS A 951 -29.87 -17.88 31.50
N LYS A 952 -29.85 -18.91 30.63
CA LYS A 952 -30.84 -20.02 30.66
C LYS A 952 -30.71 -20.92 31.90
N LYS A 953 -29.48 -21.14 32.42
CA LYS A 953 -29.25 -21.94 33.64
C LYS A 953 -29.62 -21.24 34.96
N LYS A 954 -30.03 -19.97 34.95
CA LYS A 954 -30.42 -19.21 36.15
C LYS A 954 -31.90 -18.86 36.21
N ARG A 955 -32.74 -19.54 35.42
CA ARG A 955 -34.18 -19.50 35.70
C ARG A 955 -34.45 -20.58 36.75
N PRO A 956 -34.90 -20.24 37.97
CA PRO A 956 -35.38 -21.22 38.88
C PRO A 956 -36.64 -21.87 38.25
N ILE A 957 -36.67 -23.17 38.23
CA ILE A 957 -37.91 -23.91 38.04
C ILE A 957 -38.78 -23.50 39.23
N ILE A 958 -39.80 -22.72 38.96
CA ILE A 958 -40.92 -22.55 39.89
C ILE A 958 -41.79 -23.74 39.59
N ASP A 959 -41.61 -24.80 40.38
CA ASP A 959 -42.58 -25.86 40.52
C ASP A 959 -43.79 -25.35 41.24
N GLN A 960 -44.91 -25.81 40.80
CA GLN A 960 -46.29 -25.68 41.19
C GLN A 960 -46.55 -25.46 42.68
#